data_2aa2cad9cd070327f08835b82e256fe5
#
_entry.id   2aa2cad9cd070327f08835b82e256fe5
#
_cell.length_a   1.000
_cell.length_b   1.000
_cell.length_c   1.000
_cell.angle_alpha   90.00
_cell.angle_beta   90.00
_cell.angle_gamma   90.00
#
_symmetry.space_group_name_H-M   'P 1'
#
loop_
_entity.id
_entity.type
_entity.pdbx_description
1 polymer ?
#
loop_
_entity_poly.entity_id
_entity_poly.type
_entity_poly.pdbx_seq_one_letter_code
_entity_poly.pdbx_strand_id
1 'polypeptide(L)'
;MSISVINQDMDLKPICHIVAPVGCMGYGFDEDLAANELARLVHTGVPTAIILDAGSTDSGPEKLALGTMTCPRSAYVKDLTKLLRLVNTFGVQLIFGSAGGDGADEHVVLMQEIIAEISAEKGNEDYSFKTISIFSGIDKTIIFDRLKASRLTGCGTCVPALTEGDVEATPRVVAQVGPEPFIDAMEADPDFDVIVGGRAYDPAPYVAYSMFQLKRQHPGLSERELEERHGGFLHMGKIMECGGQCSTPKSHGAVATVYQDGVFDVRPIAAQSRCTPLSVAAHSLYENTRPDILRGPGGALHLDAAKYEQLEDDRTIRVRGAEFKSSAASGQPYQLKLEGAKILGYRSIVLGSVRDHILINQLDDLLSLVKAYVKQQHPNIPGNWDLDFHTYGQGQSTPLGPGEVFIIAEAVAPTQELATGLVSTARIGMIHGPYPGQKATSGNFAFGIAGKLEIETGPCCQFSVYHLMDLEPGEERLGSRLIRATVATIGNPNKPNTRRTGRQTPSQGQLAVSKQHQQSLNPTMNGHEGAKCTPQTLSDISRVLRSKNAGPYEITIDAIFESKSTYDAVKHSGLLSAETVANALNVSPDDIVWMGFFDPALAFKVTIPRFRSGKKAPAGSFMENDIHGSQQHLGLSTLGLISALRGL
;
A
#
# COMPACT_ATOMS: atom_id res chain seq x y z
N MET A 1 -23.43 21.39 39.31
CA MET A 1 -23.60 22.14 38.06
C MET A 1 -23.62 21.12 36.92
N SER A 2 -24.81 20.85 36.41
CA SER A 2 -25.02 19.91 35.31
C SER A 2 -24.53 20.58 34.03
N ILE A 3 -23.44 20.08 33.46
CA ILE A 3 -23.02 20.48 32.13
C ILE A 3 -23.95 19.76 31.18
N SER A 4 -24.82 20.51 30.52
CA SER A 4 -25.65 20.05 29.40
C SER A 4 -24.71 19.56 28.32
N VAL A 5 -24.69 18.25 28.09
CA VAL A 5 -24.21 17.66 26.85
C VAL A 5 -25.19 18.17 25.76
N ILE A 6 -24.76 19.19 25.05
CA ILE A 6 -25.48 19.68 23.86
C ILE A 6 -25.45 18.54 22.87
N ASN A 7 -26.61 18.04 22.52
CA ASN A 7 -26.85 17.07 21.45
C ASN A 7 -26.36 17.68 20.10
N GLN A 8 -25.08 17.54 19.78
CA GLN A 8 -24.48 18.03 18.52
C GLN A 8 -24.87 17.18 17.30
N ASP A 9 -25.57 16.06 17.50
CA ASP A 9 -25.87 15.11 16.41
C ASP A 9 -27.20 15.36 15.65
N MET A 10 -27.98 16.36 16.04
CA MET A 10 -29.32 16.56 15.45
C MET A 10 -29.35 17.21 14.06
N ASP A 11 -28.19 17.60 13.45
CA ASP A 11 -28.19 18.32 12.16
C ASP A 11 -27.12 17.85 11.16
N LEU A 12 -26.59 16.61 11.31
CA LEU A 12 -25.63 16.05 10.37
C LEU A 12 -26.28 15.72 9.03
N LYS A 13 -26.04 16.52 8.00
CA LYS A 13 -26.53 16.27 6.64
C LYS A 13 -25.45 15.60 5.80
N PRO A 14 -25.71 14.38 5.26
CA PRO A 14 -24.77 13.72 4.39
C PRO A 14 -24.64 14.48 3.06
N ILE A 15 -23.40 14.74 2.64
CA ILE A 15 -23.11 15.37 1.34
C ILE A 15 -22.86 14.33 0.26
N CYS A 16 -22.30 13.16 0.62
CA CYS A 16 -22.14 12.05 -0.32
C CYS A 16 -21.97 10.71 0.40
N HIS A 17 -22.16 9.64 -0.39
CA HIS A 17 -21.77 8.28 -0.04
C HIS A 17 -20.63 7.83 -0.97
N ILE A 18 -19.67 7.11 -0.42
CA ILE A 18 -18.55 6.52 -1.16
C ILE A 18 -18.53 5.02 -0.90
N VAL A 19 -18.55 4.25 -1.97
CA VAL A 19 -18.43 2.78 -1.93
C VAL A 19 -17.05 2.40 -2.47
N ALA A 20 -16.22 1.79 -1.62
CA ALA A 20 -14.98 1.14 -2.02
C ALA A 20 -15.21 -0.38 -2.00
N PRO A 21 -15.51 -1.02 -3.13
CA PRO A 21 -15.89 -2.45 -3.16
C PRO A 21 -14.69 -3.37 -2.88
N VAL A 22 -13.48 -2.87 -3.08
CA VAL A 22 -12.19 -3.54 -2.84
C VAL A 22 -11.13 -2.48 -2.56
N GLY A 23 -10.08 -2.84 -1.84
CA GLY A 23 -8.98 -1.91 -1.53
C GLY A 23 -8.02 -1.67 -2.70
N CYS A 24 -7.96 -2.59 -3.69
CA CYS A 24 -7.12 -2.42 -4.87
C CYS A 24 -7.76 -3.07 -6.08
N MET A 25 -7.86 -2.32 -7.17
CA MET A 25 -8.36 -2.81 -8.45
C MET A 25 -7.46 -3.96 -8.97
N GLY A 26 -8.09 -5.02 -9.46
CA GLY A 26 -7.41 -6.24 -9.90
C GLY A 26 -7.38 -7.35 -8.86
N TYR A 27 -7.74 -7.08 -7.59
CA TYR A 27 -7.81 -8.11 -6.55
C TYR A 27 -9.14 -8.89 -6.54
N GLY A 28 -10.13 -8.38 -7.26
CA GLY A 28 -11.46 -8.97 -7.36
C GLY A 28 -12.36 -8.59 -6.17
N PHE A 29 -13.65 -8.47 -6.45
CA PHE A 29 -14.68 -8.17 -5.44
C PHE A 29 -15.98 -8.91 -5.75
N ASP A 30 -16.84 -8.98 -4.75
CA ASP A 30 -18.21 -9.50 -4.87
C ASP A 30 -19.11 -8.41 -5.44
N GLU A 31 -19.53 -8.60 -6.70
CA GLU A 31 -20.37 -7.63 -7.42
C GLU A 31 -21.77 -7.51 -6.81
N ASP A 32 -22.35 -8.62 -6.35
CA ASP A 32 -23.70 -8.63 -5.79
C ASP A 32 -23.75 -7.87 -4.46
N LEU A 33 -22.73 -8.01 -3.62
CA LEU A 33 -22.61 -7.22 -2.38
C LEU A 33 -22.49 -5.72 -2.68
N ALA A 34 -21.67 -5.35 -3.65
CA ALA A 34 -21.52 -3.95 -4.06
C ALA A 34 -22.82 -3.40 -4.67
N ALA A 35 -23.49 -4.16 -5.52
CA ALA A 35 -24.78 -3.79 -6.12
C ALA A 35 -25.88 -3.56 -5.07
N ASN A 36 -25.96 -4.46 -4.07
CA ASN A 36 -26.93 -4.32 -2.98
C ASN A 36 -26.71 -3.03 -2.16
N GLU A 37 -25.44 -2.70 -1.89
CA GLU A 37 -25.10 -1.46 -1.21
C GLU A 37 -25.42 -0.22 -2.06
N LEU A 38 -25.07 -0.22 -3.33
CA LEU A 38 -25.39 0.88 -4.24
C LEU A 38 -26.91 1.08 -4.37
N ALA A 39 -27.69 -0.01 -4.51
CA ALA A 39 -29.14 0.06 -4.55
C ALA A 39 -29.71 0.77 -3.31
N ARG A 40 -29.20 0.41 -2.11
CA ARG A 40 -29.63 1.01 -0.85
C ARG A 40 -29.25 2.50 -0.76
N LEU A 41 -28.04 2.86 -1.17
CA LEU A 41 -27.52 4.22 -1.02
C LEU A 41 -28.12 5.20 -2.04
N VAL A 42 -28.26 4.79 -3.30
CA VAL A 42 -28.87 5.62 -4.36
C VAL A 42 -30.32 5.98 -4.04
N HIS A 43 -31.05 5.11 -3.35
CA HIS A 43 -32.43 5.41 -2.90
C HIS A 43 -32.52 6.57 -1.92
N THR A 44 -31.45 6.88 -1.16
CA THR A 44 -31.45 8.01 -0.22
C THR A 44 -31.50 9.36 -0.91
N GLY A 45 -31.14 9.40 -2.19
CA GLY A 45 -31.02 10.63 -2.97
C GLY A 45 -29.73 11.41 -2.73
N VAL A 46 -28.88 10.94 -1.84
CA VAL A 46 -27.56 11.52 -1.58
C VAL A 46 -26.61 11.11 -2.72
N PRO A 47 -25.79 12.03 -3.27
CA PRO A 47 -24.78 11.69 -4.29
C PRO A 47 -23.92 10.51 -3.86
N THR A 48 -23.77 9.53 -4.76
CA THR A 48 -23.04 8.29 -4.46
C THR A 48 -22.00 8.02 -5.55
N ALA A 49 -20.78 7.66 -5.17
CA ALA A 49 -19.73 7.25 -6.10
C ALA A 49 -19.07 5.94 -5.67
N ILE A 50 -18.50 5.23 -6.64
CA ILE A 50 -17.55 4.15 -6.41
C ILE A 50 -16.16 4.77 -6.51
N ILE A 51 -15.37 4.65 -5.44
CA ILE A 51 -14.00 5.15 -5.41
C ILE A 51 -13.10 4.03 -4.89
N LEU A 52 -11.99 3.77 -5.58
CA LEU A 52 -11.01 2.78 -5.17
C LEU A 52 -9.61 3.17 -5.66
N ASP A 53 -8.59 2.57 -5.08
CA ASP A 53 -7.23 2.65 -5.56
C ASP A 53 -6.96 1.55 -6.62
N ALA A 54 -6.03 1.78 -7.53
CA ALA A 54 -5.59 0.77 -8.48
C ALA A 54 -4.21 0.18 -8.15
N GLY A 55 -3.65 0.55 -7.02
CA GLY A 55 -2.42 -0.02 -6.50
C GLY A 55 -1.40 1.00 -6.01
N SER A 56 -0.30 0.49 -5.52
CA SER A 56 0.77 1.24 -4.88
C SER A 56 2.13 0.84 -5.44
N THR A 57 3.08 1.76 -5.41
CA THR A 57 4.49 1.49 -5.74
C THR A 57 5.18 0.64 -4.66
N ASP A 58 4.62 0.53 -3.45
CA ASP A 58 5.18 -0.24 -2.32
C ASP A 58 5.39 -1.73 -2.60
N SER A 59 4.72 -2.29 -3.61
CA SER A 59 4.89 -3.68 -4.01
C SER A 59 6.14 -3.95 -4.86
N GLY A 60 6.99 -2.95 -5.07
CA GLY A 60 8.30 -3.10 -5.70
C GLY A 60 8.60 -2.07 -6.79
N PRO A 61 9.87 -1.92 -7.13
CA PRO A 61 10.35 -0.94 -8.11
C PRO A 61 10.08 -1.36 -9.58
N GLU A 62 9.71 -2.62 -9.82
CA GLU A 62 9.61 -3.18 -11.17
C GLU A 62 8.58 -2.45 -12.04
N LYS A 63 7.48 -1.98 -11.44
CA LYS A 63 6.43 -1.26 -12.16
C LYS A 63 6.98 -0.03 -12.86
N LEU A 64 7.62 0.85 -12.09
CA LEU A 64 8.21 2.09 -12.58
C LEU A 64 9.44 1.82 -13.49
N ALA A 65 10.26 0.81 -13.18
CA ALA A 65 11.43 0.50 -13.98
C ALA A 65 11.07 -0.17 -15.32
N LEU A 66 10.08 -1.07 -15.33
CA LEU A 66 9.79 -1.94 -16.48
C LEU A 66 8.45 -1.59 -17.18
N GLY A 67 7.58 -0.77 -16.59
CA GLY A 67 6.23 -0.54 -17.09
C GLY A 67 5.31 -1.76 -16.90
N THR A 68 5.52 -2.51 -15.83
CA THR A 68 4.66 -3.63 -15.46
C THR A 68 3.54 -3.19 -14.53
N MET A 69 2.42 -3.88 -14.54
CA MET A 69 1.29 -3.59 -13.65
C MET A 69 1.35 -4.41 -12.36
N THR A 70 0.62 -3.98 -11.33
CA THR A 70 0.47 -4.73 -10.07
C THR A 70 -0.19 -6.10 -10.30
N CYS A 71 -1.22 -6.14 -11.14
CA CYS A 71 -1.95 -7.34 -11.51
C CYS A 71 -1.86 -7.58 -13.03
N PRO A 72 -2.06 -8.82 -13.50
CA PRO A 72 -2.17 -9.07 -14.94
C PRO A 72 -3.36 -8.31 -15.53
N ARG A 73 -3.25 -7.92 -16.82
CA ARG A 73 -4.30 -7.19 -17.54
C ARG A 73 -5.68 -7.81 -17.40
N SER A 74 -5.76 -9.15 -17.44
CA SER A 74 -7.02 -9.90 -17.29
C SER A 74 -7.74 -9.64 -15.96
N ALA A 75 -7.00 -9.37 -14.88
CA ALA A 75 -7.58 -9.04 -13.59
C ALA A 75 -8.24 -7.64 -13.61
N TYR A 76 -7.59 -6.66 -14.26
CA TYR A 76 -8.19 -5.34 -14.46
C TYR A 76 -9.42 -5.39 -15.37
N VAL A 77 -9.39 -6.16 -16.48
CA VAL A 77 -10.55 -6.38 -17.35
C VAL A 77 -11.71 -6.94 -16.54
N LYS A 78 -11.47 -7.97 -15.71
CA LYS A 78 -12.50 -8.60 -14.88
C LYS A 78 -13.15 -7.61 -13.91
N ASP A 79 -12.36 -6.81 -13.22
CA ASP A 79 -12.88 -5.86 -12.22
C ASP A 79 -13.57 -4.67 -12.91
N LEU A 80 -12.99 -4.11 -13.98
CA LEU A 80 -13.59 -3.02 -14.75
C LEU A 80 -14.91 -3.44 -15.39
N THR A 81 -15.05 -4.68 -15.89
CA THR A 81 -16.34 -5.18 -16.41
C THR A 81 -17.44 -5.09 -15.37
N LYS A 82 -17.17 -5.48 -14.13
CA LYS A 82 -18.12 -5.36 -13.02
C LYS A 82 -18.40 -3.90 -12.65
N LEU A 83 -17.33 -3.10 -12.50
CA LEU A 83 -17.45 -1.68 -12.13
C LEU A 83 -18.26 -0.88 -13.15
N LEU A 84 -17.99 -1.04 -14.44
CA LEU A 84 -18.73 -0.35 -15.51
C LEU A 84 -20.19 -0.79 -15.58
N ARG A 85 -20.49 -2.06 -15.28
CA ARG A 85 -21.86 -2.54 -15.15
C ARG A 85 -22.58 -1.85 -13.99
N LEU A 86 -21.93 -1.71 -12.84
CA LEU A 86 -22.47 -0.99 -11.68
C LEU A 86 -22.70 0.49 -12.00
N VAL A 87 -21.73 1.16 -12.64
CA VAL A 87 -21.86 2.56 -13.11
C VAL A 87 -23.06 2.70 -14.03
N ASN A 88 -23.18 1.85 -15.04
CA ASN A 88 -24.29 1.89 -15.99
C ASN A 88 -25.63 1.58 -15.35
N THR A 89 -25.68 0.64 -14.39
CA THR A 89 -26.94 0.21 -13.73
C THR A 89 -27.46 1.26 -12.75
N PHE A 90 -26.57 1.84 -11.93
CA PHE A 90 -26.97 2.74 -10.85
C PHE A 90 -26.82 4.22 -11.17
N GLY A 91 -26.17 4.59 -12.28
CA GLY A 91 -25.91 5.97 -12.67
C GLY A 91 -24.96 6.68 -11.68
N VAL A 92 -24.04 5.96 -11.07
CA VAL A 92 -23.04 6.49 -10.12
C VAL A 92 -21.72 6.75 -10.83
N GLN A 93 -20.90 7.65 -10.27
CA GLN A 93 -19.54 7.90 -10.77
C GLN A 93 -18.58 6.80 -10.32
N LEU A 94 -17.56 6.53 -11.14
CA LEU A 94 -16.40 5.69 -10.83
C LEU A 94 -15.13 6.54 -10.86
N ILE A 95 -14.35 6.51 -9.80
CA ILE A 95 -13.10 7.27 -9.70
C ILE A 95 -12.02 6.33 -9.17
N PHE A 96 -10.89 6.27 -9.86
CA PHE A 96 -9.72 5.55 -9.33
C PHE A 96 -8.42 6.26 -9.70
N GLY A 97 -7.46 6.21 -8.77
CA GLY A 97 -6.09 6.71 -8.93
C GLY A 97 -5.10 5.59 -9.22
N SER A 98 -3.86 5.95 -9.47
CA SER A 98 -2.72 5.03 -9.59
C SER A 98 -2.92 3.90 -10.59
N ALA A 99 -3.47 4.23 -11.77
CA ALA A 99 -3.78 3.27 -12.84
C ALA A 99 -2.63 2.27 -13.06
N GLY A 100 -2.95 0.97 -13.11
CA GLY A 100 -1.97 -0.12 -13.28
C GLY A 100 -1.08 -0.39 -12.06
N GLY A 101 -1.17 0.43 -11.01
CA GLY A 101 -0.42 0.30 -9.77
C GLY A 101 0.61 1.40 -9.54
N ASP A 102 1.29 1.86 -10.56
CA ASP A 102 2.28 2.94 -10.49
C ASP A 102 1.72 4.28 -10.97
N GLY A 103 0.59 4.26 -11.68
CA GLY A 103 -0.03 5.45 -12.27
C GLY A 103 0.78 6.09 -13.39
N ALA A 104 1.67 5.34 -14.05
CA ALA A 104 2.38 5.82 -15.23
C ALA A 104 1.40 6.16 -16.36
N ASP A 105 1.74 7.14 -17.20
CA ASP A 105 0.88 7.65 -18.26
C ASP A 105 0.42 6.53 -19.21
N GLU A 106 1.29 5.57 -19.53
CA GLU A 106 0.94 4.41 -20.35
C GLU A 106 -0.13 3.52 -19.70
N HIS A 107 -0.15 3.42 -18.37
CA HIS A 107 -1.18 2.66 -17.68
C HIS A 107 -2.53 3.39 -17.62
N VAL A 108 -2.51 4.72 -17.57
CA VAL A 108 -3.74 5.53 -17.73
C VAL A 108 -4.36 5.27 -19.11
N VAL A 109 -3.55 5.29 -20.17
CA VAL A 109 -3.99 4.98 -21.54
C VAL A 109 -4.52 3.54 -21.64
N LEU A 110 -3.80 2.58 -21.05
CA LEU A 110 -4.22 1.17 -21.06
C LEU A 110 -5.59 0.97 -20.37
N MET A 111 -5.87 1.68 -19.27
CA MET A 111 -7.20 1.60 -18.63
C MET A 111 -8.29 2.17 -19.52
N GLN A 112 -8.02 3.25 -20.27
CA GLN A 112 -8.97 3.76 -21.28
C GLN A 112 -9.24 2.72 -22.39
N GLU A 113 -8.20 2.04 -22.88
CA GLU A 113 -8.33 0.98 -23.86
C GLU A 113 -9.18 -0.17 -23.34
N ILE A 114 -8.97 -0.61 -22.09
CA ILE A 114 -9.78 -1.66 -21.46
C ILE A 114 -11.24 -1.23 -21.34
N ILE A 115 -11.51 0.02 -20.92
CA ILE A 115 -12.88 0.56 -20.86
C ILE A 115 -13.52 0.56 -22.25
N ALA A 116 -12.78 0.93 -23.30
CA ALA A 116 -13.26 0.93 -24.68
C ALA A 116 -13.58 -0.49 -25.18
N GLU A 117 -12.70 -1.44 -24.92
CA GLU A 117 -12.91 -2.85 -25.28
C GLU A 117 -14.17 -3.41 -24.61
N ILE A 118 -14.32 -3.22 -23.30
CA ILE A 118 -15.51 -3.67 -22.55
C ILE A 118 -16.77 -3.01 -23.11
N SER A 119 -16.72 -1.71 -23.44
CA SER A 119 -17.85 -0.98 -23.98
C SER A 119 -18.25 -1.45 -25.39
N ALA A 120 -17.33 -2.07 -26.14
CA ALA A 120 -17.57 -2.61 -27.46
C ALA A 120 -18.05 -4.08 -27.46
N GLU A 121 -18.06 -4.74 -26.29
CA GLU A 121 -18.53 -6.12 -26.16
C GLU A 121 -20.02 -6.24 -26.45
N LYS A 122 -20.41 -7.41 -27.03
CA LYS A 122 -21.82 -7.74 -27.25
C LYS A 122 -22.60 -7.78 -25.93
N GLY A 123 -23.67 -7.02 -25.85
CA GLY A 123 -24.50 -6.85 -24.65
C GLY A 123 -24.22 -5.55 -23.91
N ASN A 124 -23.20 -4.78 -24.32
CA ASN A 124 -22.85 -3.47 -23.77
C ASN A 124 -23.12 -2.32 -24.75
N GLU A 125 -24.02 -2.54 -25.74
CA GLU A 125 -24.33 -1.56 -26.80
C GLU A 125 -24.93 -0.25 -26.25
N ASP A 126 -25.36 -0.23 -25.00
CA ASP A 126 -25.87 0.94 -24.31
C ASP A 126 -24.83 1.65 -23.44
N TYR A 127 -23.58 1.13 -23.37
CA TYR A 127 -22.53 1.80 -22.60
C TYR A 127 -22.07 3.08 -23.31
N SER A 128 -22.04 4.15 -22.52
CA SER A 128 -21.55 5.47 -22.96
C SER A 128 -21.05 6.20 -21.73
N PHE A 129 -19.73 6.29 -21.59
CA PHE A 129 -19.09 6.86 -20.41
C PHE A 129 -18.28 8.09 -20.77
N LYS A 130 -18.64 9.26 -20.21
CA LYS A 130 -17.81 10.45 -20.23
C LYS A 130 -16.64 10.21 -19.28
N THR A 131 -15.48 9.92 -19.85
CA THR A 131 -14.27 9.52 -19.14
C THR A 131 -13.25 10.64 -19.14
N ILE A 132 -12.78 11.02 -17.96
CA ILE A 132 -11.67 11.96 -17.75
C ILE A 132 -10.43 11.15 -17.39
N SER A 133 -9.31 11.40 -18.03
CA SER A 133 -8.04 10.78 -17.72
C SER A 133 -7.04 11.83 -17.28
N ILE A 134 -6.49 11.67 -16.09
CA ILE A 134 -5.53 12.58 -15.46
C ILE A 134 -4.15 11.92 -15.51
N PHE A 135 -3.16 12.64 -15.99
CA PHE A 135 -1.79 12.16 -16.18
C PHE A 135 -0.86 12.87 -15.21
N SER A 136 0.02 12.11 -14.56
CA SER A 136 0.94 12.60 -13.53
C SER A 136 2.40 12.22 -13.78
N GLY A 137 2.73 11.77 -14.98
CA GLY A 137 4.11 11.57 -15.43
C GLY A 137 4.87 12.90 -15.49
N ILE A 138 6.10 12.92 -14.96
CA ILE A 138 6.92 14.13 -14.89
C ILE A 138 8.07 14.04 -15.89
N ASP A 139 8.21 15.06 -16.73
CA ASP A 139 9.34 15.16 -17.65
C ASP A 139 10.66 15.33 -16.90
N LYS A 140 11.69 14.58 -17.32
CA LYS A 140 13.01 14.64 -16.71
C LYS A 140 13.65 16.02 -16.75
N THR A 141 13.36 16.83 -17.77
CA THR A 141 13.88 18.20 -17.88
C THR A 141 13.44 19.06 -16.69
N ILE A 142 12.18 18.89 -16.25
CA ILE A 142 11.67 19.57 -15.06
C ILE A 142 12.43 19.12 -13.81
N ILE A 143 12.68 17.81 -13.69
CA ILE A 143 13.41 17.25 -12.54
C ILE A 143 14.84 17.77 -12.50
N PHE A 144 15.55 17.84 -13.64
CA PHE A 144 16.88 18.43 -13.73
C PHE A 144 16.89 19.91 -13.34
N ASP A 145 15.91 20.69 -13.79
CA ASP A 145 15.79 22.10 -13.43
C ASP A 145 15.58 22.27 -11.91
N ARG A 146 14.71 21.47 -11.31
CA ARG A 146 14.45 21.47 -9.86
C ARG A 146 15.66 21.00 -9.06
N LEU A 147 16.39 20.01 -9.55
CA LEU A 147 17.61 19.51 -8.91
C LEU A 147 18.70 20.59 -8.87
N LYS A 148 18.94 21.28 -10.01
CA LYS A 148 19.87 22.41 -10.10
C LYS A 148 19.47 23.59 -9.21
N ALA A 149 18.17 23.81 -9.04
CA ALA A 149 17.63 24.86 -8.17
C ALA A 149 17.56 24.45 -6.69
N SER A 150 18.05 23.24 -6.30
CA SER A 150 17.97 22.69 -4.93
C SER A 150 16.54 22.63 -4.38
N ARG A 151 15.56 22.32 -5.25
CA ARG A 151 14.13 22.23 -4.93
C ARG A 151 13.63 20.77 -4.86
N LEU A 152 14.55 19.84 -4.66
CA LEU A 152 14.27 18.42 -4.43
C LEU A 152 14.90 17.97 -3.12
N THR A 153 14.11 17.32 -2.27
CA THR A 153 14.56 16.78 -0.99
C THR A 153 14.10 15.33 -0.85
N GLY A 154 14.86 14.50 -0.14
CA GLY A 154 14.43 13.10 0.11
C GLY A 154 13.14 13.03 0.91
N CYS A 155 12.27 12.06 0.59
CA CYS A 155 11.11 11.72 1.41
C CYS A 155 11.56 11.01 2.70
N GLY A 156 11.95 11.77 3.71
CA GLY A 156 12.48 11.27 4.97
C GLY A 156 14.01 11.17 5.00
N THR A 157 14.54 10.94 6.19
CA THR A 157 15.99 10.97 6.47
C THR A 157 16.75 9.76 5.92
N CYS A 158 16.03 8.70 5.53
CA CYS A 158 16.61 7.47 5.01
C CYS A 158 16.84 7.50 3.49
N VAL A 159 16.31 8.51 2.80
CA VAL A 159 16.42 8.64 1.34
C VAL A 159 17.71 9.38 0.99
N PRO A 160 18.58 8.80 0.16
CA PRO A 160 19.81 9.48 -0.27
C PRO A 160 19.50 10.70 -1.14
N ALA A 161 20.47 11.62 -1.24
CA ALA A 161 20.34 12.76 -2.15
C ALA A 161 20.21 12.28 -3.60
N LEU A 162 19.31 12.89 -4.37
CA LEU A 162 19.11 12.59 -5.78
C LEU A 162 20.27 13.10 -6.60
N THR A 163 20.75 12.29 -7.54
CA THR A 163 21.80 12.67 -8.48
C THR A 163 21.26 12.78 -9.91
N GLU A 164 21.94 13.55 -10.78
CA GLU A 164 21.60 13.60 -12.20
C GLU A 164 21.64 12.19 -12.83
N GLY A 165 22.64 11.36 -12.46
CA GLY A 165 22.74 9.99 -12.94
C GLY A 165 21.57 9.10 -12.53
N ASP A 166 20.99 9.31 -11.34
CA ASP A 166 19.77 8.60 -10.92
C ASP A 166 18.57 8.98 -11.80
N VAL A 167 18.42 10.27 -12.10
CA VAL A 167 17.34 10.77 -12.98
C VAL A 167 17.52 10.23 -14.40
N GLU A 168 18.73 10.24 -14.94
CA GLU A 168 19.03 9.69 -16.28
C GLU A 168 18.70 8.21 -16.37
N ALA A 169 19.11 7.42 -15.38
CA ALA A 169 18.91 5.97 -15.33
C ALA A 169 17.44 5.56 -15.07
N THR A 170 16.57 6.49 -14.66
CA THR A 170 15.17 6.22 -14.33
C THR A 170 14.29 6.38 -15.56
N PRO A 171 13.69 5.32 -16.11
CA PRO A 171 12.88 5.42 -17.34
C PRO A 171 11.59 6.23 -17.16
N ARG A 172 10.94 6.13 -15.99
CA ARG A 172 9.67 6.77 -15.66
C ARG A 172 9.76 7.45 -14.30
N VAL A 173 9.26 8.67 -14.22
CA VAL A 173 9.02 9.37 -12.95
C VAL A 173 7.58 9.82 -12.91
N VAL A 174 6.89 9.49 -11.85
CA VAL A 174 5.51 9.89 -11.60
C VAL A 174 5.44 10.78 -10.36
N ALA A 175 4.48 11.71 -10.35
CA ALA A 175 4.19 12.52 -9.19
C ALA A 175 2.94 11.99 -8.47
N GLN A 176 3.03 11.82 -7.18
CA GLN A 176 1.89 11.53 -6.33
C GLN A 176 1.07 12.81 -6.13
N VAL A 177 0.11 13.05 -7.03
CA VAL A 177 -0.70 14.28 -7.03
C VAL A 177 -1.72 14.30 -5.89
N GLY A 178 -2.07 15.51 -5.45
CA GLY A 178 -3.10 15.75 -4.45
C GLY A 178 -4.53 15.69 -5.02
N PRO A 179 -5.53 16.14 -4.25
CA PRO A 179 -6.92 16.17 -4.69
C PRO A 179 -7.21 17.25 -5.75
N GLU A 180 -6.37 18.28 -5.88
CA GLU A 180 -6.63 19.46 -6.69
C GLU A 180 -6.93 19.13 -8.16
N PRO A 181 -6.13 18.30 -8.89
CA PRO A 181 -6.42 18.00 -10.29
C PRO A 181 -7.73 17.23 -10.48
N PHE A 182 -8.11 16.41 -9.50
CA PHE A 182 -9.38 15.70 -9.52
C PHE A 182 -10.55 16.65 -9.31
N ILE A 183 -10.42 17.61 -8.37
CA ILE A 183 -11.45 18.65 -8.13
C ILE A 183 -11.63 19.49 -9.40
N ASP A 184 -10.53 19.97 -9.99
CA ASP A 184 -10.56 20.76 -11.22
C ASP A 184 -11.25 20.02 -12.37
N ALA A 185 -10.94 18.72 -12.53
CA ALA A 185 -11.56 17.87 -13.54
C ALA A 185 -13.07 17.70 -13.31
N MET A 186 -13.49 17.49 -12.07
CA MET A 186 -14.90 17.35 -11.70
C MET A 186 -15.68 18.67 -11.84
N GLU A 187 -15.05 19.81 -11.55
CA GLU A 187 -15.65 21.14 -11.69
C GLU A 187 -15.79 21.52 -13.18
N ALA A 188 -14.81 21.18 -14.01
CA ALA A 188 -14.85 21.42 -15.45
C ALA A 188 -15.90 20.55 -16.17
N ASP A 189 -16.02 19.28 -15.76
CA ASP A 189 -16.90 18.30 -16.37
C ASP A 189 -17.76 17.59 -15.30
N PRO A 190 -18.74 18.29 -14.69
CA PRO A 190 -19.48 17.79 -13.52
C PRO A 190 -20.41 16.61 -13.82
N ASP A 191 -20.61 16.29 -15.08
CA ASP A 191 -21.40 15.18 -15.59
C ASP A 191 -20.55 13.95 -16.01
N PHE A 192 -19.30 13.89 -15.56
CA PHE A 192 -18.43 12.74 -15.82
C PHE A 192 -19.01 11.42 -15.27
N ASP A 193 -18.66 10.31 -15.91
CA ASP A 193 -19.01 8.95 -15.47
C ASP A 193 -17.82 8.24 -14.85
N VAL A 194 -16.63 8.42 -15.43
CA VAL A 194 -15.39 7.74 -15.00
C VAL A 194 -14.25 8.75 -14.92
N ILE A 195 -13.44 8.67 -13.85
CA ILE A 195 -12.13 9.30 -13.78
C ILE A 195 -11.07 8.22 -13.63
N VAL A 196 -10.11 8.21 -14.56
CA VAL A 196 -8.90 7.38 -14.54
C VAL A 196 -7.74 8.27 -14.16
N GLY A 197 -7.20 8.08 -12.97
CA GLY A 197 -6.07 8.87 -12.46
C GLY A 197 -4.72 8.20 -12.68
N GLY A 198 -3.69 8.99 -13.02
CA GLY A 198 -2.29 8.66 -12.85
C GLY A 198 -1.92 8.49 -11.38
N ARG A 199 -0.63 8.51 -11.07
CA ARG A 199 -0.18 8.35 -9.67
C ARG A 199 -0.76 9.47 -8.81
N ALA A 200 -1.48 9.09 -7.81
CA ALA A 200 -2.13 10.01 -6.88
C ALA A 200 -1.81 9.63 -5.43
N TYR A 201 -1.92 10.58 -4.53
CA TYR A 201 -2.01 10.28 -3.10
C TYR A 201 -3.28 9.48 -2.87
N ASP A 202 -3.16 8.31 -2.28
CA ASP A 202 -4.23 7.30 -2.25
C ASP A 202 -5.58 7.86 -1.73
N PRO A 203 -5.61 8.74 -0.70
CA PRO A 203 -6.82 9.47 -0.30
C PRO A 203 -7.33 10.54 -1.29
N ALA A 204 -6.51 11.00 -2.24
CA ALA A 204 -6.85 12.17 -3.06
C ALA A 204 -8.19 12.08 -3.81
N PRO A 205 -8.55 10.96 -4.46
CA PRO A 205 -9.85 10.82 -5.13
C PRO A 205 -11.04 10.95 -4.16
N TYR A 206 -10.90 10.45 -2.95
CA TYR A 206 -11.91 10.50 -1.89
C TYR A 206 -12.13 11.92 -1.38
N VAL A 207 -11.03 12.64 -1.12
CA VAL A 207 -11.06 14.06 -0.75
C VAL A 207 -11.68 14.89 -1.86
N ALA A 208 -11.25 14.66 -3.11
CA ALA A 208 -11.70 15.42 -4.26
C ALA A 208 -13.22 15.29 -4.46
N TYR A 209 -13.75 14.07 -4.40
CA TYR A 209 -15.18 13.86 -4.55
C TYR A 209 -16.00 14.50 -3.41
N SER A 210 -15.52 14.39 -2.17
CA SER A 210 -16.16 15.00 -1.00
C SER A 210 -16.19 16.53 -1.10
N MET A 211 -15.05 17.15 -1.47
CA MET A 211 -14.94 18.60 -1.70
C MET A 211 -15.82 19.08 -2.85
N PHE A 212 -15.83 18.35 -3.97
CA PHE A 212 -16.66 18.66 -5.11
C PHE A 212 -18.15 18.64 -4.73
N GLN A 213 -18.62 17.63 -3.98
CA GLN A 213 -20.01 17.57 -3.54
C GLN A 213 -20.34 18.65 -2.50
N LEU A 214 -19.40 18.94 -1.59
CA LEU A 214 -19.57 20.02 -0.61
C LEU A 214 -19.76 21.37 -1.29
N LYS A 215 -18.85 21.75 -2.21
CA LYS A 215 -18.91 23.01 -2.94
C LYS A 215 -20.19 23.15 -3.76
N ARG A 216 -20.67 22.08 -4.39
CA ARG A 216 -21.91 22.09 -5.17
C ARG A 216 -23.16 22.31 -4.31
N GLN A 217 -23.20 21.73 -3.10
CA GLN A 217 -24.33 21.84 -2.19
C GLN A 217 -24.27 23.09 -1.34
N HIS A 218 -23.07 23.63 -1.12
CA HIS A 218 -22.81 24.80 -0.28
C HIS A 218 -21.86 25.80 -0.98
N PRO A 219 -22.32 26.46 -2.07
CA PRO A 219 -21.44 27.31 -2.91
C PRO A 219 -20.96 28.59 -2.21
N GLY A 220 -21.46 28.88 -1.00
CA GLY A 220 -21.11 30.08 -0.23
C GLY A 220 -20.02 29.87 0.82
N LEU A 221 -19.44 28.67 0.92
CA LEU A 221 -18.36 28.42 1.87
C LEU A 221 -17.08 29.14 1.49
N SER A 222 -16.43 29.74 2.50
CA SER A 222 -15.12 30.38 2.36
C SER A 222 -14.01 29.30 2.25
N GLU A 223 -12.85 29.67 1.71
CA GLU A 223 -11.66 28.80 1.65
C GLU A 223 -11.28 28.25 3.04
N ARG A 224 -11.37 29.08 4.07
CA ARG A 224 -11.13 28.64 5.44
C ARG A 224 -12.09 27.54 5.88
N GLU A 225 -13.38 27.69 5.60
CA GLU A 225 -14.39 26.69 5.95
C GLU A 225 -14.18 25.38 5.18
N LEU A 226 -13.68 25.44 3.93
CA LEU A 226 -13.30 24.28 3.14
C LEU A 226 -12.07 23.59 3.75
N GLU A 227 -11.05 24.36 4.16
CA GLU A 227 -9.84 23.84 4.80
C GLU A 227 -10.13 23.16 6.13
N GLU A 228 -11.03 23.70 6.96
CA GLU A 228 -11.49 23.09 8.21
C GLU A 228 -12.10 21.69 8.02
N ARG A 229 -12.74 21.43 6.87
CA ARG A 229 -13.35 20.12 6.54
C ARG A 229 -12.38 19.16 5.87
N HIS A 230 -11.32 19.68 5.28
CA HIS A 230 -10.30 18.91 4.54
C HIS A 230 -9.72 17.79 5.42
N GLY A 231 -9.42 18.07 6.69
CA GLY A 231 -8.87 17.09 7.62
C GLY A 231 -9.75 15.85 7.78
N GLY A 232 -11.07 16.04 7.91
CA GLY A 232 -12.02 14.93 7.98
C GLY A 232 -12.09 14.13 6.69
N PHE A 233 -12.16 14.79 5.53
CA PHE A 233 -12.20 14.11 4.23
C PHE A 233 -10.92 13.36 3.94
N LEU A 234 -9.76 13.92 4.31
CA LEU A 234 -8.46 13.27 4.15
C LEU A 234 -8.33 12.04 5.06
N HIS A 235 -8.80 12.14 6.29
CA HIS A 235 -8.84 11.00 7.21
C HIS A 235 -9.78 9.89 6.72
N MET A 236 -10.96 10.26 6.20
CA MET A 236 -11.88 9.31 5.56
C MET A 236 -11.21 8.59 4.38
N GLY A 237 -10.56 9.34 3.49
CA GLY A 237 -9.82 8.76 2.37
C GLY A 237 -8.73 7.81 2.83
N LYS A 238 -7.95 8.16 3.88
CA LYS A 238 -6.90 7.30 4.45
C LYS A 238 -7.43 5.99 5.02
N ILE A 239 -8.67 5.97 5.52
CA ILE A 239 -9.32 4.75 6.00
C ILE A 239 -9.91 3.94 4.84
N MET A 240 -10.46 4.60 3.84
CA MET A 240 -11.20 3.97 2.74
C MET A 240 -10.32 3.44 1.61
N GLU A 241 -9.09 3.94 1.43
CA GLU A 241 -8.18 3.57 0.33
C GLU A 241 -7.91 2.06 0.26
N CYS A 242 -7.89 1.39 1.42
CA CYS A 242 -7.72 -0.06 1.53
C CYS A 242 -9.05 -0.83 1.60
N GLY A 243 -10.17 -0.23 1.19
CA GLY A 243 -11.49 -0.85 1.24
C GLY A 243 -11.90 -1.23 2.66
N GLY A 244 -12.31 -2.48 2.88
CA GLY A 244 -12.79 -2.97 4.17
C GLY A 244 -11.72 -3.47 5.15
N GLN A 245 -10.44 -3.13 4.96
CA GLN A 245 -9.34 -3.55 5.84
C GLN A 245 -9.44 -2.96 7.26
N CYS A 246 -10.20 -1.87 7.43
CA CYS A 246 -10.49 -1.24 8.72
C CYS A 246 -11.54 -1.99 9.57
N SER A 247 -12.03 -3.16 9.12
CA SER A 247 -13.06 -3.95 9.81
C SER A 247 -12.53 -5.23 10.44
N THR A 248 -13.36 -5.85 11.31
CA THR A 248 -13.06 -7.12 11.98
C THR A 248 -14.29 -8.05 11.93
N PRO A 249 -14.19 -9.29 11.39
CA PRO A 249 -13.12 -9.71 10.49
C PRO A 249 -13.01 -8.79 9.28
N LYS A 250 -11.87 -8.85 8.55
CA LYS A 250 -11.66 -7.99 7.39
C LYS A 250 -12.72 -8.22 6.32
N SER A 251 -13.24 -7.13 5.75
CA SER A 251 -14.13 -7.12 4.59
C SER A 251 -13.34 -6.75 3.33
N HIS A 252 -13.77 -7.19 2.17
CA HIS A 252 -13.19 -6.72 0.91
C HIS A 252 -13.44 -5.23 0.70
N GLY A 253 -14.67 -4.77 0.97
CA GLY A 253 -15.07 -3.41 0.75
C GLY A 253 -15.67 -2.74 1.98
N ALA A 254 -15.78 -1.42 1.91
CA ALA A 254 -16.40 -0.55 2.90
C ALA A 254 -17.23 0.56 2.24
N VAL A 255 -18.08 1.17 3.03
CA VAL A 255 -18.90 2.34 2.68
C VAL A 255 -18.57 3.47 3.64
N ALA A 256 -18.32 4.66 3.10
CA ALA A 256 -18.30 5.89 3.88
C ALA A 256 -19.55 6.74 3.59
N THR A 257 -20.12 7.35 4.63
CA THR A 257 -21.07 8.45 4.56
C THR A 257 -20.38 9.71 5.05
N VAL A 258 -20.28 10.72 4.21
CA VAL A 258 -19.54 11.95 4.49
C VAL A 258 -20.51 13.08 4.76
N TYR A 259 -20.26 13.85 5.80
CA TYR A 259 -21.11 14.95 6.25
C TYR A 259 -20.50 16.32 5.96
N GLN A 260 -21.36 17.34 5.92
CA GLN A 260 -20.98 18.72 5.54
C GLN A 260 -19.93 19.38 6.44
N ASP A 261 -19.75 18.90 7.65
CA ASP A 261 -18.82 19.43 8.66
C ASP A 261 -17.47 18.69 8.72
N GLY A 262 -17.24 17.72 7.81
CA GLY A 262 -16.04 16.90 7.77
C GLY A 262 -16.11 15.64 8.63
N VAL A 263 -17.20 15.42 9.37
CA VAL A 263 -17.47 14.13 10.04
C VAL A 263 -17.78 13.08 8.99
N PHE A 264 -17.45 11.83 9.27
CA PHE A 264 -17.84 10.71 8.42
C PHE A 264 -18.14 9.46 9.23
N ASP A 265 -18.99 8.61 8.65
CA ASP A 265 -19.27 7.27 9.13
C ASP A 265 -18.63 6.25 8.21
N VAL A 266 -18.04 5.19 8.76
CA VAL A 266 -17.46 4.08 7.99
C VAL A 266 -18.00 2.74 8.48
N ARG A 267 -18.39 1.85 7.53
CA ARG A 267 -18.84 0.50 7.81
C ARG A 267 -18.42 -0.48 6.73
N PRO A 268 -18.23 -1.78 7.05
CA PRO A 268 -17.92 -2.79 6.06
C PRO A 268 -19.12 -3.16 5.19
N ILE A 269 -18.87 -3.63 3.97
CA ILE A 269 -19.91 -4.19 3.09
C ILE A 269 -20.33 -5.58 3.57
N ALA A 270 -19.38 -6.44 3.93
CA ALA A 270 -19.66 -7.81 4.36
C ALA A 270 -20.48 -7.85 5.65
N ALA A 271 -21.59 -8.61 5.65
CA ALA A 271 -22.55 -8.64 6.75
C ALA A 271 -21.96 -9.15 8.08
N GLN A 272 -21.00 -10.10 8.02
CA GLN A 272 -20.33 -10.70 9.19
C GLN A 272 -19.24 -9.81 9.78
N SER A 273 -18.87 -8.73 9.10
CA SER A 273 -17.80 -7.82 9.52
C SER A 273 -18.38 -6.60 10.24
N ARG A 274 -17.59 -5.99 11.11
CA ARG A 274 -17.91 -4.72 11.77
C ARG A 274 -16.68 -3.84 11.87
N CYS A 275 -16.85 -2.54 11.82
CA CYS A 275 -15.85 -1.59 12.25
C CYS A 275 -15.95 -1.43 13.77
N THR A 276 -14.80 -1.30 14.43
CA THR A 276 -14.69 -0.97 15.85
C THR A 276 -13.79 0.25 16.01
N PRO A 277 -13.89 1.04 17.10
CA PRO A 277 -12.99 2.16 17.31
C PRO A 277 -11.52 1.78 17.14
N LEU A 278 -11.13 0.62 17.70
CA LEU A 278 -9.77 0.11 17.61
C LEU A 278 -9.39 -0.28 16.17
N SER A 279 -10.25 -0.99 15.44
CA SER A 279 -9.92 -1.44 14.09
C SER A 279 -9.77 -0.30 13.10
N VAL A 280 -10.60 0.76 13.24
CA VAL A 280 -10.54 1.95 12.39
C VAL A 280 -9.34 2.83 12.75
N ALA A 281 -9.11 3.11 14.04
CA ALA A 281 -7.95 3.86 14.50
C ALA A 281 -6.62 3.16 14.14
N ALA A 282 -6.56 1.84 14.31
CA ALA A 282 -5.40 1.03 13.94
C ALA A 282 -5.09 1.06 12.44
N HIS A 283 -6.11 1.27 11.59
CA HIS A 283 -5.88 1.38 10.15
C HIS A 283 -5.14 2.68 9.79
N SER A 284 -5.32 3.75 10.53
CA SER A 284 -4.59 5.02 10.32
C SER A 284 -3.08 4.91 10.59
N LEU A 285 -2.62 3.88 11.32
CA LEU A 285 -1.19 3.62 11.52
C LEU A 285 -0.52 2.95 10.29
N TYR A 286 -1.32 2.28 9.45
CA TYR A 286 -0.84 1.42 8.37
C TYR A 286 -0.02 2.21 7.34
N GLU A 287 1.20 1.73 7.04
CA GLU A 287 2.11 2.31 6.03
C GLU A 287 2.58 3.75 6.30
N ASN A 288 2.48 4.24 7.53
CA ASN A 288 2.91 5.59 7.90
C ASN A 288 4.10 5.58 8.85
N THR A 289 5.06 6.47 8.61
CA THR A 289 6.23 6.67 9.49
C THR A 289 5.81 7.08 10.90
N ARG A 290 4.76 7.91 11.00
CA ARG A 290 4.17 8.39 12.27
C ARG A 290 2.67 8.12 12.28
N PRO A 291 2.05 7.85 13.46
CA PRO A 291 0.61 7.62 13.56
C PRO A 291 -0.22 8.90 13.72
N ASP A 292 0.40 9.98 14.20
CA ASP A 292 -0.23 11.22 14.63
C ASP A 292 -0.21 12.32 13.55
N ILE A 293 0.82 12.30 12.67
CA ILE A 293 1.01 13.29 11.59
C ILE A 293 1.32 12.55 10.30
N LEU A 294 0.39 12.61 9.35
CA LEU A 294 0.53 12.01 8.03
C LEU A 294 0.79 13.10 6.99
N ARG A 295 2.00 13.12 6.43
CA ARG A 295 2.39 14.07 5.40
C ARG A 295 1.87 13.64 4.03
N GLY A 296 1.35 14.60 3.27
CA GLY A 296 0.86 14.39 1.92
C GLY A 296 0.99 15.65 1.07
N PRO A 297 0.50 15.64 -0.16
CA PRO A 297 0.46 16.82 -1.01
C PRO A 297 -0.20 18.00 -0.29
N GLY A 298 0.45 19.15 -0.36
CA GLY A 298 -0.06 20.41 0.18
C GLY A 298 -0.06 20.57 1.70
N GLY A 299 0.35 19.54 2.48
CA GLY A 299 0.36 19.71 3.95
C GLY A 299 0.46 18.41 4.74
N ALA A 300 -0.16 18.40 5.92
CA ALA A 300 -0.16 17.26 6.82
C ALA A 300 -1.50 17.09 7.54
N LEU A 301 -1.92 15.85 7.66
CA LEU A 301 -3.08 15.43 8.46
C LEU A 301 -2.63 15.17 9.89
N HIS A 302 -3.28 15.82 10.86
CA HIS A 302 -3.08 15.65 12.30
C HIS A 302 -4.22 14.83 12.88
N LEU A 303 -3.89 13.76 13.61
CA LEU A 303 -4.83 12.80 14.16
C LEU A 303 -4.88 12.78 15.69
N ASP A 304 -4.15 13.66 16.36
CA ASP A 304 -4.08 13.70 17.82
C ASP A 304 -5.45 13.91 18.49
N ALA A 305 -6.33 14.68 17.84
CA ALA A 305 -7.69 14.97 18.30
C ALA A 305 -8.75 14.03 17.70
N ALA A 306 -8.34 13.05 16.90
CA ALA A 306 -9.29 12.14 16.25
C ALA A 306 -10.07 11.30 17.27
N LYS A 307 -11.38 11.17 17.05
CA LYS A 307 -12.30 10.41 17.88
C LYS A 307 -13.05 9.41 17.04
N TYR A 308 -13.23 8.21 17.57
CA TYR A 308 -13.86 7.08 16.92
C TYR A 308 -15.00 6.58 17.81
N GLU A 309 -16.22 6.73 17.35
CA GLU A 309 -17.43 6.45 18.12
C GLU A 309 -18.20 5.29 17.47
N GLN A 310 -18.52 4.26 18.25
CA GLN A 310 -19.34 3.15 17.79
C GLN A 310 -20.79 3.61 17.72
N LEU A 311 -21.44 3.41 16.56
CA LEU A 311 -22.86 3.70 16.42
C LEU A 311 -23.73 2.54 16.93
N GLU A 312 -25.03 2.80 17.09
CA GLU A 312 -26.02 1.87 17.68
C GLU A 312 -26.16 0.54 16.91
N ASP A 313 -25.80 0.52 15.62
CA ASP A 313 -25.83 -0.70 14.80
C ASP A 313 -24.68 -1.68 15.10
N ASP A 314 -23.78 -1.34 16.01
CA ASP A 314 -22.57 -2.10 16.39
C ASP A 314 -21.67 -2.49 15.20
N ARG A 315 -21.82 -1.80 14.06
CA ARG A 315 -21.06 -2.06 12.82
C ARG A 315 -20.41 -0.83 12.23
N THR A 316 -20.96 0.33 12.51
CA THR A 316 -20.54 1.62 11.94
C THR A 316 -19.77 2.42 12.96
N ILE A 317 -18.67 3.03 12.52
CA ILE A 317 -17.89 3.97 13.33
C ILE A 317 -18.06 5.37 12.77
N ARG A 318 -18.41 6.31 13.64
CA ARG A 318 -18.35 7.75 13.37
C ARG A 318 -16.98 8.29 13.76
N VAL A 319 -16.37 9.03 12.84
CA VAL A 319 -15.03 9.59 13.00
C VAL A 319 -15.08 11.11 12.88
N ARG A 320 -14.39 11.81 13.77
CA ARG A 320 -14.29 13.28 13.80
C ARG A 320 -12.98 13.73 14.41
N GLY A 321 -12.61 15.02 14.24
CA GLY A 321 -11.51 15.68 14.96
C GLY A 321 -10.14 15.57 14.29
N ALA A 322 -10.05 15.04 13.08
CA ALA A 322 -8.84 15.14 12.28
C ALA A 322 -8.69 16.56 11.69
N GLU A 323 -7.48 17.10 11.69
CA GLU A 323 -7.17 18.46 11.24
C GLU A 323 -6.13 18.40 10.10
N PHE A 324 -6.40 19.08 8.99
CA PHE A 324 -5.40 19.30 7.96
C PHE A 324 -4.69 20.64 8.20
N LYS A 325 -3.36 20.63 8.18
CA LYS A 325 -2.54 21.83 8.23
C LYS A 325 -1.83 22.01 6.91
N SER A 326 -2.23 23.04 6.17
CA SER A 326 -1.63 23.33 4.86
C SER A 326 -0.17 23.76 5.01
N SER A 327 0.66 23.41 4.04
CA SER A 327 2.06 23.87 3.96
C SER A 327 2.13 25.41 3.84
N ALA A 328 1.18 26.02 3.14
CA ALA A 328 1.06 27.46 2.99
C ALA A 328 0.87 28.18 4.33
N ALA A 329 0.09 27.61 5.27
CA ALA A 329 -0.09 28.17 6.62
C ALA A 329 1.23 28.21 7.41
N SER A 330 2.19 27.35 7.06
CA SER A 330 3.53 27.31 7.64
C SER A 330 4.58 28.04 6.81
N GLY A 331 4.19 28.75 5.77
CA GLY A 331 5.10 29.44 4.84
C GLY A 331 5.99 28.50 4.02
N GLN A 332 5.56 27.22 3.89
CA GLN A 332 6.27 26.22 3.09
C GLN A 332 5.63 26.08 1.71
N PRO A 333 6.40 25.75 0.66
CA PRO A 333 5.85 25.47 -0.65
C PRO A 333 4.94 24.25 -0.64
N TYR A 334 4.03 24.19 -1.60
CA TYR A 334 3.34 22.94 -1.93
C TYR A 334 4.37 21.94 -2.46
N GLN A 335 4.32 20.68 -2.00
CA GLN A 335 5.25 19.65 -2.41
C GLN A 335 4.51 18.46 -3.02
N LEU A 336 5.06 17.92 -4.12
CA LEU A 336 4.66 16.63 -4.67
C LEU A 336 5.76 15.60 -4.42
N LYS A 337 5.37 14.40 -4.06
CA LYS A 337 6.27 13.26 -3.96
C LYS A 337 6.49 12.69 -5.37
N LEU A 338 7.75 12.60 -5.79
CA LEU A 338 8.19 11.94 -7.01
C LEU A 338 8.60 10.51 -6.71
N GLU A 339 8.20 9.59 -7.57
CA GLU A 339 8.53 8.17 -7.49
C GLU A 339 9.10 7.69 -8.83
N GLY A 340 10.21 6.93 -8.76
CA GLY A 340 10.89 6.38 -9.94
C GLY A 340 11.83 5.26 -9.57
N ALA A 341 12.12 4.37 -10.53
CA ALA A 341 13.01 3.24 -10.32
C ALA A 341 13.87 2.99 -11.56
N LYS A 342 15.05 2.38 -11.35
CA LYS A 342 16.02 2.05 -12.38
C LYS A 342 16.33 0.56 -12.40
N ILE A 343 16.86 0.09 -13.53
CA ILE A 343 17.40 -1.26 -13.68
C ILE A 343 18.86 -1.25 -13.22
N LEU A 344 19.22 -2.18 -12.32
CA LEU A 344 20.61 -2.38 -11.85
C LEU A 344 21.39 -3.35 -12.73
N GLY A 345 20.69 -4.28 -13.38
CA GLY A 345 21.23 -5.36 -14.16
C GLY A 345 20.18 -6.46 -14.33
N TYR A 346 20.63 -7.64 -14.69
CA TYR A 346 19.78 -8.83 -14.87
C TYR A 346 20.08 -9.84 -13.77
N ARG A 347 19.06 -10.54 -13.33
CA ARG A 347 19.14 -11.48 -12.20
C ARG A 347 18.87 -12.91 -12.66
N SER A 348 19.70 -13.82 -12.14
CA SER A 348 19.46 -15.26 -12.19
C SER A 348 19.59 -15.86 -10.80
N ILE A 349 18.86 -16.92 -10.54
CA ILE A 349 18.90 -17.66 -9.28
C ILE A 349 19.06 -19.16 -9.51
N VAL A 350 19.64 -19.80 -8.49
CA VAL A 350 19.61 -21.25 -8.32
C VAL A 350 19.08 -21.53 -6.91
N LEU A 351 18.24 -22.54 -6.76
CA LEU A 351 17.61 -22.87 -5.48
C LEU A 351 17.68 -24.37 -5.16
N GLY A 352 17.77 -24.68 -3.87
CA GLY A 352 17.79 -26.04 -3.37
C GLY A 352 18.10 -26.07 -1.88
N SER A 353 18.46 -27.23 -1.34
CA SER A 353 18.70 -27.39 0.09
C SER A 353 19.90 -28.26 0.42
N VAL A 354 20.42 -28.06 1.62
CA VAL A 354 21.43 -28.91 2.28
C VAL A 354 20.79 -29.63 3.45
N ARG A 355 21.01 -30.95 3.54
CA ARG A 355 20.48 -31.83 4.60
C ARG A 355 21.57 -32.45 5.46
N ASP A 356 22.82 -32.45 4.96
CA ASP A 356 23.95 -32.98 5.72
C ASP A 356 24.30 -32.02 6.88
N HIS A 357 24.11 -32.49 8.10
CA HIS A 357 24.38 -31.71 9.31
C HIS A 357 25.84 -31.32 9.47
N ILE A 358 26.80 -32.10 8.90
CA ILE A 358 28.23 -31.74 8.91
C ILE A 358 28.43 -30.50 8.06
N LEU A 359 27.80 -30.43 6.89
CA LEU A 359 27.88 -29.29 6.01
C LEU A 359 27.11 -28.09 6.57
N ILE A 360 25.91 -28.28 7.13
CA ILE A 360 25.10 -27.17 7.69
C ILE A 360 25.90 -26.40 8.76
N ASN A 361 26.68 -27.09 9.58
CA ASN A 361 27.53 -26.47 10.61
C ASN A 361 28.71 -25.67 10.03
N GLN A 362 29.01 -25.82 8.74
CA GLN A 362 30.12 -25.17 8.02
C GLN A 362 29.61 -24.41 6.79
N LEU A 363 28.30 -24.14 6.73
CA LEU A 363 27.66 -23.65 5.50
C LEU A 363 28.21 -22.28 5.08
N ASP A 364 28.42 -21.38 6.01
CA ASP A 364 28.93 -20.02 5.72
C ASP A 364 30.36 -20.08 5.13
N ASP A 365 31.20 -21.00 5.60
CA ASP A 365 32.52 -21.23 5.06
C ASP A 365 32.46 -21.75 3.62
N LEU A 366 31.60 -22.76 3.35
CA LEU A 366 31.41 -23.26 2.00
C LEU A 366 30.91 -22.16 1.06
N LEU A 367 29.87 -21.40 1.45
CA LEU A 367 29.32 -20.35 0.61
C LEU A 367 30.34 -19.25 0.32
N SER A 368 31.20 -18.92 1.30
CA SER A 368 32.32 -17.98 1.12
C SER A 368 33.34 -18.51 0.11
N LEU A 369 33.67 -19.80 0.17
CA LEU A 369 34.56 -20.45 -0.80
C LEU A 369 33.91 -20.48 -2.20
N VAL A 370 32.61 -20.74 -2.31
CA VAL A 370 31.90 -20.69 -3.58
C VAL A 370 31.94 -19.28 -4.20
N LYS A 371 31.72 -18.23 -3.40
CA LYS A 371 31.89 -16.83 -3.88
C LYS A 371 33.27 -16.57 -4.42
N ALA A 372 34.31 -16.98 -3.67
CA ALA A 372 35.69 -16.82 -4.10
C ALA A 372 36.01 -17.59 -5.40
N TYR A 373 35.47 -18.82 -5.51
CA TYR A 373 35.60 -19.65 -6.71
C TYR A 373 34.94 -18.99 -7.93
N VAL A 374 33.72 -18.50 -7.80
CA VAL A 374 33.00 -17.79 -8.89
C VAL A 374 33.80 -16.57 -9.33
N LYS A 375 34.34 -15.77 -8.39
CA LYS A 375 35.17 -14.62 -8.69
C LYS A 375 36.45 -15.01 -9.45
N GLN A 376 37.06 -16.14 -9.10
CA GLN A 376 38.24 -16.67 -9.78
C GLN A 376 37.93 -17.15 -11.21
N GLN A 377 36.78 -17.78 -11.42
CA GLN A 377 36.38 -18.30 -12.73
C GLN A 377 35.90 -17.20 -13.69
N HIS A 378 35.47 -16.05 -13.15
CA HIS A 378 34.94 -14.91 -13.93
C HIS A 378 35.76 -13.62 -13.69
N PRO A 379 37.09 -13.59 -14.00
CA PRO A 379 37.96 -12.45 -13.65
C PRO A 379 37.68 -11.20 -14.49
N ASN A 380 37.08 -11.32 -15.66
CA ASN A 380 36.98 -10.26 -16.67
C ASN A 380 35.55 -9.92 -17.05
N ILE A 381 34.56 -10.07 -16.15
CA ILE A 381 33.20 -9.63 -16.44
C ILE A 381 33.17 -8.10 -16.54
N PRO A 382 32.69 -7.55 -17.67
CA PRO A 382 32.56 -6.11 -17.81
C PRO A 382 31.44 -5.57 -16.91
N GLY A 383 31.70 -4.43 -16.26
CA GLY A 383 30.70 -3.79 -15.40
C GLY A 383 30.59 -4.39 -13.99
N ASN A 384 29.62 -3.91 -13.25
CA ASN A 384 29.37 -4.36 -11.88
C ASN A 384 28.54 -5.64 -11.89
N TRP A 385 28.96 -6.60 -11.09
CA TRP A 385 28.19 -7.81 -10.81
C TRP A 385 28.31 -8.17 -9.33
N ASP A 386 27.34 -8.92 -8.83
CA ASP A 386 27.34 -9.43 -7.47
C ASP A 386 26.71 -10.83 -7.42
N LEU A 387 27.12 -11.61 -6.41
CA LEU A 387 26.60 -12.94 -6.09
C LEU A 387 26.49 -13.07 -4.58
N ASP A 388 25.33 -13.48 -4.08
CA ASP A 388 25.18 -13.82 -2.66
C ASP A 388 24.11 -14.90 -2.46
N PHE A 389 23.88 -15.30 -1.20
CA PHE A 389 23.05 -16.43 -0.84
C PHE A 389 22.02 -16.04 0.20
N HIS A 390 20.74 -16.37 -0.07
CA HIS A 390 19.72 -16.42 0.96
C HIS A 390 19.74 -17.80 1.61
N THR A 391 19.80 -17.86 2.93
CA THR A 391 19.73 -19.11 3.71
C THR A 391 18.52 -19.11 4.62
N TYR A 392 17.68 -20.14 4.51
CA TYR A 392 16.46 -20.28 5.29
C TYR A 392 16.52 -21.55 6.13
N GLY A 393 16.15 -21.46 7.41
CA GLY A 393 16.20 -22.58 8.35
C GLY A 393 17.55 -22.76 9.06
N GLN A 394 18.54 -21.92 8.79
CA GLN A 394 19.81 -21.93 9.52
C GLN A 394 19.59 -21.63 11.01
N GLY A 395 20.28 -22.36 11.88
CA GLY A 395 20.09 -22.22 13.34
C GLY A 395 18.90 -22.99 13.93
N GLN A 396 18.03 -23.56 13.09
CA GLN A 396 16.98 -24.45 13.59
C GLN A 396 17.56 -25.84 13.89
N SER A 397 17.31 -26.35 15.08
CA SER A 397 17.74 -27.71 15.49
C SER A 397 16.54 -28.65 15.62
N THR A 398 16.74 -29.90 15.23
CA THR A 398 15.82 -31.02 15.49
C THR A 398 16.44 -31.93 16.55
N PRO A 399 15.68 -32.88 17.11
CA PRO A 399 16.26 -33.89 18.02
C PRO A 399 17.41 -34.71 17.40
N LEU A 400 17.53 -34.71 16.08
CA LEU A 400 18.58 -35.42 15.32
C LEU A 400 19.74 -34.53 14.87
N GLY A 401 19.74 -33.22 15.23
CA GLY A 401 20.73 -32.23 14.81
C GLY A 401 20.13 -31.10 14.01
N PRO A 402 20.96 -30.30 13.28
CA PRO A 402 20.47 -29.24 12.39
C PRO A 402 19.46 -29.81 11.37
N GLY A 403 18.41 -29.05 11.12
CA GLY A 403 17.40 -29.41 10.14
C GLY A 403 17.89 -29.22 8.69
N GLU A 404 16.97 -29.14 7.76
CA GLU A 404 17.24 -28.81 6.37
C GLU A 404 17.38 -27.30 6.21
N VAL A 405 18.45 -26.85 5.52
CA VAL A 405 18.66 -25.43 5.17
C VAL A 405 18.43 -25.24 3.69
N PHE A 406 17.43 -24.41 3.37
CA PHE A 406 17.14 -24.02 1.99
C PHE A 406 18.00 -22.83 1.58
N ILE A 407 18.54 -22.87 0.37
CA ILE A 407 19.45 -21.86 -0.16
C ILE A 407 18.96 -21.37 -1.51
N ILE A 408 19.01 -20.06 -1.69
CA ILE A 408 18.88 -19.41 -3.01
C ILE A 408 20.18 -18.69 -3.28
N ALA A 409 20.95 -19.14 -4.28
CA ALA A 409 22.04 -18.35 -4.82
C ALA A 409 21.46 -17.32 -5.79
N GLU A 410 21.75 -16.05 -5.59
CA GLU A 410 21.29 -14.94 -6.42
C GLU A 410 22.48 -14.21 -7.02
N ALA A 411 22.49 -14.03 -8.35
CA ALA A 411 23.47 -13.20 -9.03
C ALA A 411 22.79 -12.09 -9.83
N VAL A 412 23.44 -10.93 -9.85
CA VAL A 412 23.09 -9.80 -10.70
C VAL A 412 24.29 -9.41 -11.54
N ALA A 413 24.09 -9.19 -12.85
CA ALA A 413 25.12 -8.83 -13.79
C ALA A 413 24.57 -7.91 -14.89
N PRO A 414 25.43 -7.24 -15.68
CA PRO A 414 24.96 -6.36 -16.77
C PRO A 414 24.10 -7.01 -17.83
N THR A 415 24.21 -8.33 -18.03
CA THR A 415 23.37 -9.09 -18.95
C THR A 415 22.81 -10.34 -18.29
N GLN A 416 21.69 -10.85 -18.82
CA GLN A 416 21.07 -12.08 -18.33
C GLN A 416 22.00 -13.29 -18.48
N GLU A 417 22.73 -13.38 -19.58
CA GLU A 417 23.70 -14.46 -19.85
C GLU A 417 24.81 -14.50 -18.79
N LEU A 418 25.36 -13.33 -18.46
CA LEU A 418 26.39 -13.22 -17.43
C LEU A 418 25.86 -13.62 -16.05
N ALA A 419 24.68 -13.15 -15.68
CA ALA A 419 24.04 -13.53 -14.42
C ALA A 419 23.80 -15.04 -14.34
N THR A 420 23.33 -15.64 -15.43
CA THR A 420 23.12 -17.10 -15.54
C THR A 420 24.43 -17.86 -15.44
N GLY A 421 25.49 -17.38 -16.07
CA GLY A 421 26.84 -17.97 -15.97
C GLY A 421 27.40 -17.96 -14.54
N LEU A 422 27.21 -16.85 -13.80
CA LEU A 422 27.63 -16.71 -12.41
C LEU A 422 26.93 -17.71 -11.49
N VAL A 423 25.60 -17.80 -11.56
CA VAL A 423 24.87 -18.77 -10.69
C VAL A 423 25.10 -20.21 -11.10
N SER A 424 25.37 -20.49 -12.41
CA SER A 424 25.74 -21.83 -12.86
C SER A 424 27.08 -22.26 -12.25
N THR A 425 28.07 -21.38 -12.22
CA THR A 425 29.36 -21.65 -11.56
C THR A 425 29.19 -21.80 -10.05
N ALA A 426 28.36 -20.96 -9.41
CA ALA A 426 28.02 -21.09 -8.00
C ALA A 426 27.34 -22.44 -7.69
N ARG A 427 26.38 -22.86 -8.52
CA ARG A 427 25.72 -24.16 -8.42
C ARG A 427 26.71 -25.32 -8.42
N ILE A 428 27.66 -25.30 -9.36
CA ILE A 428 28.71 -26.33 -9.44
C ILE A 428 29.51 -26.35 -8.14
N GLY A 429 29.93 -25.18 -7.63
CA GLY A 429 30.63 -25.04 -6.36
C GLY A 429 29.84 -25.57 -5.17
N MET A 430 28.53 -25.28 -5.10
CA MET A 430 27.66 -25.78 -4.03
C MET A 430 27.49 -27.30 -4.08
N ILE A 431 27.35 -27.91 -5.27
CA ILE A 431 27.16 -29.35 -5.44
C ILE A 431 28.43 -30.13 -5.12
N HIS A 432 29.57 -29.67 -5.63
CA HIS A 432 30.81 -30.42 -5.65
C HIS A 432 31.90 -29.83 -4.75
N GLY A 433 31.65 -28.70 -4.10
CA GLY A 433 32.62 -28.08 -3.19
C GLY A 433 32.94 -28.99 -2.03
N PRO A 434 34.26 -29.26 -1.76
CA PRO A 434 34.66 -30.08 -0.63
C PRO A 434 34.56 -29.31 0.68
N TYR A 435 34.24 -30.04 1.77
CA TYR A 435 34.21 -29.50 3.14
C TYR A 435 34.82 -30.50 4.13
N PRO A 436 35.39 -30.05 5.25
CA PRO A 436 35.94 -30.94 6.27
C PRO A 436 34.90 -31.94 6.80
N GLY A 437 35.29 -33.20 6.87
CA GLY A 437 34.43 -34.28 7.35
C GLY A 437 33.39 -34.79 6.37
N GLN A 438 33.44 -34.35 5.10
CA GLN A 438 32.51 -34.83 4.07
C GLN A 438 32.55 -36.35 3.91
N LYS A 439 31.34 -36.95 3.92
CA LYS A 439 31.16 -38.40 3.73
C LYS A 439 30.42 -38.73 2.44
N ALA A 440 29.45 -37.92 2.05
CA ALA A 440 28.74 -38.10 0.81
C ALA A 440 29.52 -37.42 -0.34
N THR A 441 29.95 -38.21 -1.33
CA THR A 441 30.75 -37.71 -2.46
C THR A 441 29.97 -37.56 -3.76
N SER A 442 28.66 -37.89 -3.73
CA SER A 442 27.76 -37.83 -4.91
C SER A 442 27.15 -36.46 -5.16
N GLY A 443 27.25 -35.55 -4.19
CA GLY A 443 26.73 -34.18 -4.25
C GLY A 443 26.19 -33.70 -2.91
N ASN A 444 26.33 -32.39 -2.66
CA ASN A 444 26.01 -31.76 -1.38
C ASN A 444 24.63 -31.10 -1.35
N PHE A 445 24.01 -30.91 -2.50
CA PHE A 445 22.90 -29.98 -2.69
C PHE A 445 21.69 -30.68 -3.31
N ALA A 446 20.53 -30.60 -2.66
CA ALA A 446 19.28 -31.14 -3.15
C ALA A 446 18.50 -30.05 -3.89
N PHE A 447 18.29 -30.25 -5.19
CA PHE A 447 17.53 -29.30 -6.00
C PHE A 447 16.04 -29.37 -5.67
N GLY A 448 15.39 -28.20 -5.53
CA GLY A 448 13.98 -28.08 -5.26
C GLY A 448 13.08 -28.21 -6.50
N ILE A 449 13.63 -28.00 -7.70
CA ILE A 449 12.86 -28.02 -8.96
C ILE A 449 13.63 -28.85 -10.01
N ALA A 450 12.92 -29.73 -10.71
CA ALA A 450 13.44 -30.43 -11.89
C ALA A 450 13.37 -29.54 -13.14
N GLY A 451 14.24 -29.80 -14.12
CA GLY A 451 14.29 -29.07 -15.40
C GLY A 451 15.41 -28.05 -15.44
N LYS A 452 15.11 -26.80 -15.75
CA LYS A 452 16.14 -25.72 -15.81
C LYS A 452 16.59 -25.38 -14.40
N LEU A 453 17.89 -25.54 -14.14
CA LEU A 453 18.45 -25.36 -12.79
C LEU A 453 18.75 -23.90 -12.50
N GLU A 454 19.22 -23.15 -13.50
CA GLU A 454 19.41 -21.72 -13.44
C GLU A 454 18.11 -21.03 -13.91
N ILE A 455 17.49 -20.27 -13.01
CA ILE A 455 16.22 -19.58 -13.25
C ILE A 455 16.51 -18.12 -13.55
N GLU A 456 16.25 -17.70 -14.76
CA GLU A 456 16.33 -16.30 -15.18
C GLU A 456 15.10 -15.56 -14.66
N THR A 457 15.32 -14.55 -13.81
CA THR A 457 14.22 -13.73 -13.25
C THR A 457 14.08 -12.39 -13.96
N GLY A 458 14.92 -12.11 -14.98
CA GLY A 458 14.88 -10.88 -15.72
C GLY A 458 15.56 -9.70 -15.01
N PRO A 459 15.16 -8.46 -15.32
CA PRO A 459 15.78 -7.27 -14.74
C PRO A 459 15.65 -7.21 -13.23
N CYS A 460 16.73 -6.79 -12.56
CA CYS A 460 16.77 -6.46 -11.14
C CYS A 460 16.60 -4.94 -11.00
N CYS A 461 15.55 -4.50 -10.32
CA CYS A 461 15.17 -3.10 -10.24
C CYS A 461 15.38 -2.52 -8.85
N GLN A 462 15.58 -1.20 -8.76
CA GLN A 462 15.75 -0.47 -7.52
C GLN A 462 15.07 0.90 -7.61
N PHE A 463 14.45 1.36 -6.51
CA PHE A 463 13.99 2.74 -6.42
C PHE A 463 15.18 3.70 -6.54
N SER A 464 15.05 4.70 -7.39
CA SER A 464 16.07 5.72 -7.66
C SER A 464 15.57 7.13 -7.38
N VAL A 465 14.25 7.34 -7.46
CA VAL A 465 13.59 8.59 -7.14
C VAL A 465 12.53 8.33 -6.08
N TYR A 466 12.67 8.96 -4.92
CA TYR A 466 11.68 9.01 -3.85
C TYR A 466 11.85 10.32 -3.10
N HIS A 467 11.46 11.40 -3.77
CA HIS A 467 11.81 12.76 -3.38
C HIS A 467 10.61 13.69 -3.42
N LEU A 468 10.62 14.69 -2.56
CA LEU A 468 9.67 15.80 -2.55
C LEU A 468 10.17 16.88 -3.49
N MET A 469 9.30 17.36 -4.38
CA MET A 469 9.54 18.45 -5.30
C MET A 469 8.72 19.66 -4.89
N ASP A 470 9.40 20.78 -4.63
CA ASP A 470 8.75 22.08 -4.36
C ASP A 470 8.09 22.62 -5.63
N LEU A 471 6.82 22.99 -5.53
CA LEU A 471 6.05 23.58 -6.62
C LEU A 471 6.05 25.10 -6.58
N GLU A 472 5.85 25.71 -7.75
CA GLU A 472 5.37 27.09 -7.87
C GLU A 472 3.84 27.12 -7.65
N PRO A 473 3.29 28.25 -7.18
CA PRO A 473 1.84 28.37 -7.00
C PRO A 473 1.08 28.06 -8.29
N GLY A 474 0.11 27.14 -8.21
CA GLY A 474 -0.72 26.70 -9.34
C GLY A 474 -0.17 25.50 -10.11
N GLU A 475 1.05 25.04 -9.85
CA GLU A 475 1.58 23.84 -10.49
C GLU A 475 0.90 22.56 -10.00
N GLU A 476 0.24 22.59 -8.84
CA GLU A 476 -0.60 21.52 -8.29
C GLU A 476 -1.95 21.36 -9.02
N ARG A 477 -2.32 22.34 -9.87
CA ARG A 477 -3.62 22.39 -10.55
C ARG A 477 -3.58 21.70 -11.91
N LEU A 478 -4.77 21.29 -12.36
CA LEU A 478 -4.95 20.75 -13.71
C LEU A 478 -4.67 21.83 -14.78
N GLY A 479 -4.02 21.40 -15.88
CA GLY A 479 -3.62 22.30 -16.97
C GLY A 479 -2.31 23.06 -16.71
N SER A 480 -1.64 22.80 -15.58
CA SER A 480 -0.25 23.21 -15.38
C SER A 480 0.69 22.43 -16.30
N ARG A 481 1.98 22.81 -16.29
CA ARG A 481 2.99 22.03 -17.03
C ARG A 481 3.27 20.64 -16.45
N LEU A 482 2.80 20.35 -15.24
CA LEU A 482 3.03 19.09 -14.54
C LEU A 482 1.87 18.10 -14.70
N ILE A 483 0.64 18.61 -14.76
CA ILE A 483 -0.57 17.79 -14.67
C ILE A 483 -1.50 18.13 -15.82
N ARG A 484 -1.80 17.14 -16.65
CA ARG A 484 -2.70 17.27 -17.80
C ARG A 484 -3.86 16.29 -17.69
N ALA A 485 -4.97 16.61 -18.36
CA ALA A 485 -6.07 15.69 -18.52
C ALA A 485 -6.59 15.66 -19.95
N THR A 486 -7.29 14.57 -20.26
CA THR A 486 -8.07 14.43 -21.49
C THR A 486 -9.49 13.99 -21.13
N VAL A 487 -10.46 14.40 -21.94
CA VAL A 487 -11.87 14.04 -21.80
C VAL A 487 -12.32 13.34 -23.08
N ALA A 488 -12.93 12.20 -22.93
CA ALA A 488 -13.45 11.43 -24.06
C ALA A 488 -14.78 10.73 -23.67
N THR A 489 -15.68 10.59 -24.62
CA THR A 489 -16.83 9.70 -24.47
C THR A 489 -16.42 8.33 -25.02
N ILE A 490 -16.37 7.32 -24.14
CA ILE A 490 -16.04 5.94 -24.48
C ILE A 490 -17.32 5.10 -24.54
N GLY A 491 -17.49 4.33 -25.61
CA GLY A 491 -18.71 3.57 -25.90
C GLY A 491 -19.57 4.24 -26.97
N ASN A 492 -20.90 4.15 -26.83
CA ASN A 492 -21.83 4.62 -27.87
C ASN A 492 -22.06 6.14 -27.79
N PRO A 493 -21.50 6.94 -28.72
CA PRO A 493 -21.62 8.40 -28.68
C PRO A 493 -23.04 8.90 -28.97
N ASN A 494 -23.91 8.07 -29.55
CA ASN A 494 -25.27 8.45 -29.94
C ASN A 494 -26.30 8.19 -28.84
N LYS A 495 -25.88 7.62 -27.71
CA LYS A 495 -26.74 7.47 -26.53
C LYS A 495 -26.29 8.49 -25.47
N PRO A 496 -26.95 9.65 -25.36
CA PRO A 496 -26.75 10.51 -24.19
C PRO A 496 -27.08 9.69 -22.94
N ASN A 497 -26.32 9.91 -21.88
CA ASN A 497 -26.54 9.25 -20.60
C ASN A 497 -27.89 9.75 -20.02
N THR A 498 -29.01 9.24 -20.55
CA THR A 498 -30.40 9.67 -20.26
C THR A 498 -30.81 9.32 -18.84
N ARG A 499 -29.97 8.57 -18.09
CA ARG A 499 -30.32 8.11 -16.74
C ARG A 499 -30.15 9.18 -15.66
N ARG A 500 -29.44 10.28 -15.96
CA ARG A 500 -29.28 11.41 -15.01
C ARG A 500 -30.50 12.32 -14.89
N THR A 501 -31.41 12.33 -15.88
CA THR A 501 -32.59 13.20 -15.92
C THR A 501 -33.88 12.54 -15.43
N GLY A 502 -33.87 11.23 -15.18
CA GLY A 502 -35.05 10.51 -14.68
C GLY A 502 -34.60 9.33 -13.82
N ARG A 503 -34.73 9.47 -12.52
CA ARG A 503 -34.57 8.38 -11.54
C ARG A 503 -35.56 7.25 -11.86
N GLN A 504 -35.17 6.31 -12.72
CA GLN A 504 -35.82 5.00 -12.75
C GLN A 504 -35.08 4.08 -11.79
N THR A 505 -35.60 3.95 -10.59
CA THR A 505 -35.21 2.90 -9.66
C THR A 505 -35.41 1.54 -10.31
N PRO A 506 -34.41 0.65 -10.30
CA PRO A 506 -34.61 -0.74 -10.71
C PRO A 506 -35.75 -1.33 -9.88
N SER A 507 -36.75 -1.91 -10.53
CA SER A 507 -37.86 -2.59 -9.82
C SER A 507 -37.26 -3.74 -9.00
N GLN A 508 -37.76 -3.94 -7.77
CA GLN A 508 -37.35 -5.01 -6.84
C GLN A 508 -37.38 -6.44 -7.43
N GLY A 509 -37.89 -6.61 -8.64
CA GLY A 509 -37.97 -7.90 -9.33
C GLY A 509 -36.77 -8.33 -10.16
N GLN A 510 -35.75 -7.47 -10.34
CA GLN A 510 -34.56 -7.82 -11.13
C GLN A 510 -33.33 -8.26 -10.29
N LEU A 511 -33.43 -8.19 -8.97
CA LEU A 511 -32.44 -8.74 -8.05
C LEU A 511 -32.76 -10.20 -7.74
N ALA A 512 -32.55 -11.09 -8.71
CA ALA A 512 -32.55 -12.53 -8.47
C ALA A 512 -31.32 -12.86 -7.65
N VAL A 513 -31.51 -13.03 -6.34
CA VAL A 513 -30.48 -13.55 -5.44
C VAL A 513 -30.10 -14.95 -5.90
N SER A 514 -28.98 -15.10 -6.58
CA SER A 514 -28.38 -16.41 -6.79
C SER A 514 -27.82 -16.90 -5.45
N LYS A 515 -28.58 -17.78 -4.78
CA LYS A 515 -28.10 -18.55 -3.64
C LYS A 515 -27.11 -19.61 -4.14
N GLN A 516 -25.88 -19.22 -4.48
CA GLN A 516 -24.81 -20.20 -4.69
C GLN A 516 -23.46 -19.66 -4.22
N HIS A 517 -22.91 -20.40 -3.28
CA HIS A 517 -21.51 -20.44 -2.84
C HIS A 517 -20.93 -19.21 -2.11
N GLN A 518 -21.39 -19.02 -0.86
CA GLN A 518 -20.49 -18.55 0.19
C GLN A 518 -19.58 -19.73 0.64
N GLN A 519 -18.56 -20.05 -0.11
CA GLN A 519 -17.37 -20.68 0.49
C GLN A 519 -16.50 -19.54 1.00
N SER A 520 -16.68 -19.19 2.28
CA SER A 520 -15.72 -18.40 3.00
C SER A 520 -14.39 -19.17 3.00
N LEU A 521 -13.35 -18.58 2.45
CA LEU A 521 -11.95 -18.98 2.67
C LEU A 521 -11.48 -18.62 4.11
N ASN A 522 -12.39 -18.65 5.06
CA ASN A 522 -12.03 -18.70 6.46
C ASN A 522 -12.07 -20.17 6.89
N PRO A 523 -10.93 -20.87 6.95
CA PRO A 523 -10.87 -22.05 7.77
C PRO A 523 -11.23 -21.56 9.18
N THR A 524 -12.30 -22.06 9.75
CA THR A 524 -12.47 -22.10 11.20
C THR A 524 -11.27 -22.86 11.72
N MET A 525 -10.18 -22.16 11.97
CA MET A 525 -9.15 -22.68 12.87
C MET A 525 -9.88 -22.81 14.20
N ASN A 526 -10.26 -24.04 14.55
CA ASN A 526 -10.66 -24.37 15.90
C ASN A 526 -9.52 -23.86 16.78
N GLY A 527 -9.75 -22.72 17.44
CA GLY A 527 -8.85 -22.26 18.46
C GLY A 527 -8.73 -23.40 19.44
N HIS A 528 -7.55 -24.01 19.51
CA HIS A 528 -7.20 -24.74 20.73
C HIS A 528 -7.37 -23.70 21.84
N GLU A 529 -8.38 -23.88 22.69
CA GLU A 529 -8.37 -23.27 24.02
C GLU A 529 -7.16 -23.87 24.75
N GLY A 530 -5.98 -23.29 24.46
CA GLY A 530 -4.77 -23.57 25.19
C GLY A 530 -4.98 -23.14 26.63
N ALA A 531 -4.58 -23.96 27.57
CA ALA A 531 -4.48 -23.61 28.99
C ALA A 531 -3.92 -22.19 29.07
N LYS A 532 -4.53 -21.29 29.87
CA LYS A 532 -4.09 -19.92 30.10
C LYS A 532 -2.64 -19.97 30.63
N CYS A 533 -1.70 -19.87 29.71
CA CYS A 533 -0.28 -19.76 30.04
C CYS A 533 -0.03 -18.30 30.43
N THR A 534 0.70 -18.08 31.49
CA THR A 534 1.10 -16.71 31.90
C THR A 534 1.84 -16.05 30.73
N PRO A 535 1.45 -14.85 30.31
CA PRO A 535 2.10 -14.13 29.22
C PRO A 535 3.61 -13.98 29.46
N GLN A 536 4.43 -14.27 28.46
CA GLN A 536 5.89 -14.22 28.56
C GLN A 536 6.51 -13.18 27.62
N THR A 537 5.85 -12.91 26.50
CA THR A 537 6.38 -12.06 25.44
C THR A 537 5.41 -10.92 25.09
N LEU A 538 5.93 -9.89 24.40
CA LEU A 538 5.10 -8.79 23.89
C LEU A 538 3.98 -9.32 22.96
N SER A 539 4.25 -10.39 22.20
CA SER A 539 3.24 -11.01 21.35
C SER A 539 2.05 -11.55 22.13
N ASP A 540 2.28 -12.08 23.35
CA ASP A 540 1.20 -12.70 24.15
C ASP A 540 0.18 -11.68 24.68
N ILE A 541 0.57 -10.40 24.81
CA ILE A 541 -0.28 -9.32 25.30
C ILE A 541 -0.71 -8.34 24.19
N SER A 542 -0.21 -8.52 22.97
CA SER A 542 -0.58 -7.71 21.81
C SER A 542 -1.72 -8.38 21.04
N ARG A 543 -2.79 -7.63 20.73
CA ARG A 543 -3.84 -8.09 19.82
C ARG A 543 -3.33 -8.17 18.38
N VAL A 544 -2.51 -7.20 17.98
CA VAL A 544 -1.86 -7.13 16.67
C VAL A 544 -0.41 -6.75 16.89
N LEU A 545 0.48 -7.53 16.31
CA LEU A 545 1.89 -7.17 16.19
C LEU A 545 2.28 -7.42 14.74
N ARG A 546 2.63 -6.34 14.04
CA ARG A 546 2.84 -6.38 12.58
C ARG A 546 3.93 -5.42 12.16
N SER A 547 4.50 -5.68 10.98
CA SER A 547 5.35 -4.71 10.30
C SER A 547 4.91 -4.49 8.86
N LYS A 548 5.29 -3.37 8.27
CA LYS A 548 5.00 -2.98 6.91
C LYS A 548 5.98 -1.90 6.44
N ASN A 549 6.11 -1.71 5.15
CA ASN A 549 6.82 -0.55 4.59
C ASN A 549 6.12 0.75 4.99
N ALA A 550 6.91 1.79 5.26
CA ALA A 550 6.49 3.18 5.23
C ALA A 550 7.26 3.87 4.09
N GLY A 551 6.81 3.62 2.87
CA GLY A 551 7.57 3.86 1.65
C GLY A 551 8.74 2.87 1.48
N PRO A 552 9.54 3.01 0.41
CA PRO A 552 10.56 2.02 0.07
C PRO A 552 11.79 2.01 0.99
N TYR A 553 12.02 3.05 1.79
CA TYR A 553 13.24 3.21 2.60
C TYR A 553 13.06 2.95 4.10
N GLU A 554 11.82 2.84 4.56
CA GLU A 554 11.49 2.69 5.97
C GLU A 554 10.58 1.49 6.22
N ILE A 555 10.70 0.90 7.40
CA ILE A 555 9.83 -0.16 7.90
C ILE A 555 9.20 0.32 9.19
N THR A 556 7.88 0.19 9.29
CA THR A 556 7.11 0.52 10.47
C THR A 556 6.61 -0.74 11.16
N ILE A 557 6.65 -0.76 12.48
CA ILE A 557 6.21 -1.87 13.31
C ILE A 557 5.20 -1.34 14.31
N ASP A 558 4.03 -1.98 14.37
CA ASP A 558 2.92 -1.63 15.26
C ASP A 558 2.67 -2.76 16.26
N ALA A 559 2.62 -2.44 17.57
CA ALA A 559 2.05 -3.29 18.61
C ALA A 559 0.75 -2.65 19.10
N ILE A 560 -0.39 -3.30 18.87
CA ILE A 560 -1.73 -2.78 19.20
C ILE A 560 -2.30 -3.64 20.31
N PHE A 561 -2.77 -3.00 21.39
CA PHE A 561 -3.29 -3.69 22.56
C PHE A 561 -4.83 -3.72 22.54
N GLU A 562 -5.42 -4.77 23.09
CA GLU A 562 -6.88 -4.93 23.09
C GLU A 562 -7.58 -4.03 24.11
N SER A 563 -6.95 -3.83 25.25
CA SER A 563 -7.53 -3.06 26.36
C SER A 563 -6.70 -1.85 26.73
N LYS A 564 -7.39 -0.81 27.21
CA LYS A 564 -6.71 0.39 27.72
C LYS A 564 -5.82 0.05 28.92
N SER A 565 -6.21 -0.91 29.78
CA SER A 565 -5.42 -1.32 30.94
C SER A 565 -4.10 -1.95 30.53
N THR A 566 -4.09 -2.85 29.55
CA THR A 566 -2.86 -3.45 29.02
C THR A 566 -1.97 -2.39 28.35
N TYR A 567 -2.57 -1.52 27.55
CA TYR A 567 -1.87 -0.42 26.90
C TYR A 567 -1.20 0.51 27.91
N ASP A 568 -1.95 0.98 28.90
CA ASP A 568 -1.43 1.89 29.93
C ASP A 568 -0.31 1.21 30.76
N ALA A 569 -0.47 -0.07 31.10
CA ALA A 569 0.56 -0.82 31.81
C ALA A 569 1.86 -0.90 31.00
N VAL A 570 1.78 -1.22 29.72
CA VAL A 570 2.96 -1.26 28.83
C VAL A 570 3.58 0.12 28.66
N LYS A 571 2.76 1.15 28.45
CA LYS A 571 3.19 2.55 28.27
C LYS A 571 3.99 3.07 29.47
N HIS A 572 3.58 2.72 30.68
CA HIS A 572 4.24 3.18 31.92
C HIS A 572 5.34 2.22 32.43
N SER A 573 5.47 1.04 31.86
CA SER A 573 6.41 0.01 32.32
C SER A 573 7.88 0.30 31.98
N GLY A 574 8.14 1.14 30.96
CA GLY A 574 9.47 1.36 30.40
C GLY A 574 10.00 0.21 29.54
N LEU A 575 9.22 -0.87 29.32
CA LEU A 575 9.62 -2.03 28.50
C LEU A 575 10.04 -1.61 27.09
N LEU A 576 9.28 -0.71 26.46
CA LEU A 576 9.51 -0.27 25.08
C LEU A 576 10.36 1.02 25.06
N SER A 577 11.52 0.99 25.74
CA SER A 577 12.54 2.06 25.63
C SER A 577 13.27 1.99 24.29
N ALA A 578 13.91 3.08 23.85
CA ALA A 578 14.67 3.12 22.61
C ALA A 578 15.77 2.06 22.57
N GLU A 579 16.47 1.84 23.67
CA GLU A 579 17.51 0.81 23.78
C GLU A 579 16.95 -0.60 23.66
N THR A 580 15.86 -0.89 24.38
CA THR A 580 15.22 -2.22 24.34
C THR A 580 14.70 -2.54 22.94
N VAL A 581 14.03 -1.58 22.30
CA VAL A 581 13.47 -1.74 20.94
C VAL A 581 14.58 -1.88 19.90
N ALA A 582 15.62 -1.05 19.98
CA ALA A 582 16.75 -1.12 19.06
C ALA A 582 17.48 -2.49 19.16
N ASN A 583 17.72 -2.97 20.39
CA ASN A 583 18.30 -4.28 20.62
C ASN A 583 17.42 -5.41 20.07
N ALA A 584 16.10 -5.37 20.31
CA ALA A 584 15.17 -6.38 19.78
C ALA A 584 15.12 -6.41 18.24
N LEU A 585 15.30 -5.26 17.60
CA LEU A 585 15.28 -5.12 16.14
C LEU A 585 16.69 -5.22 15.51
N ASN A 586 17.74 -5.38 16.32
CA ASN A 586 19.12 -5.41 15.88
C ASN A 586 19.53 -4.17 15.06
N VAL A 587 19.17 -2.99 15.54
CA VAL A 587 19.51 -1.67 14.97
C VAL A 587 20.17 -0.78 16.02
N SER A 588 20.81 0.32 15.60
CA SER A 588 21.25 1.35 16.54
C SER A 588 20.05 2.17 17.06
N PRO A 589 20.04 2.61 18.33
CA PRO A 589 19.03 3.58 18.79
C PRO A 589 18.98 4.85 17.93
N ASP A 590 20.11 5.30 17.38
CA ASP A 590 20.22 6.45 16.49
C ASP A 590 19.59 6.21 15.09
N ASP A 591 19.34 4.96 14.73
CA ASP A 591 18.63 4.61 13.49
C ASP A 591 17.10 4.64 13.65
N ILE A 592 16.57 4.81 14.84
CA ILE A 592 15.12 4.93 15.05
C ILE A 592 14.64 6.24 14.44
N VAL A 593 13.86 6.14 13.36
CA VAL A 593 13.30 7.30 12.64
C VAL A 593 12.20 7.95 13.47
N TRP A 594 11.34 7.13 14.06
CA TRP A 594 10.28 7.57 14.97
C TRP A 594 9.88 6.42 15.90
N MET A 595 9.51 6.77 17.13
CA MET A 595 8.99 5.81 18.11
C MET A 595 8.06 6.53 19.09
N GLY A 596 6.94 5.89 19.43
CA GLY A 596 6.02 6.43 20.42
C GLY A 596 4.73 5.66 20.59
N PHE A 597 3.92 6.11 21.52
CA PHE A 597 2.59 5.60 21.79
C PHE A 597 1.54 6.48 21.11
N PHE A 598 0.45 5.85 20.64
CA PHE A 598 -0.67 6.53 20.02
C PHE A 598 -1.97 6.09 20.70
N ASP A 599 -2.48 6.96 21.56
CA ASP A 599 -3.62 6.67 22.44
C ASP A 599 -4.92 6.31 21.70
N PRO A 600 -5.28 6.97 20.57
CA PRO A 600 -6.51 6.65 19.84
C PRO A 600 -6.61 5.20 19.35
N ALA A 601 -5.47 4.57 19.06
CA ALA A 601 -5.38 3.19 18.59
C ALA A 601 -4.87 2.21 19.66
N LEU A 602 -4.66 2.63 20.89
CA LEU A 602 -4.02 1.83 21.96
C LEU A 602 -2.76 1.14 21.45
N ALA A 603 -1.91 1.87 20.73
CA ALA A 603 -0.80 1.32 19.97
C ALA A 603 0.55 1.91 20.38
N PHE A 604 1.57 1.07 20.32
CA PHE A 604 2.96 1.48 20.22
C PHE A 604 3.41 1.33 18.77
N LYS A 605 4.17 2.29 18.28
CA LYS A 605 4.73 2.26 16.92
C LYS A 605 6.21 2.60 16.96
N VAL A 606 7.00 1.91 16.13
CA VAL A 606 8.38 2.27 15.83
C VAL A 606 8.62 2.20 14.33
N THR A 607 9.38 3.14 13.81
CA THR A 607 9.81 3.19 12.41
C THR A 607 11.33 3.22 12.35
N ILE A 608 11.90 2.34 11.54
CA ILE A 608 13.33 2.16 11.34
C ILE A 608 13.67 2.23 9.86
N PRO A 609 14.93 2.53 9.47
CA PRO A 609 15.38 2.36 8.10
C PRO A 609 15.25 0.90 7.66
N ARG A 610 15.05 0.70 6.36
CA ARG A 610 15.22 -0.63 5.77
C ARG A 610 16.70 -0.93 5.65
N PHE A 611 17.11 -2.12 6.11
CA PHE A 611 18.47 -2.61 6.02
C PHE A 611 18.56 -3.84 5.12
N ARG A 612 19.68 -3.95 4.40
CA ARG A 612 20.08 -5.12 3.63
C ARG A 612 21.57 -5.33 3.77
N SER A 613 21.96 -6.52 4.22
CA SER A 613 23.38 -6.83 4.51
C SER A 613 24.06 -5.76 5.37
N GLY A 614 23.38 -5.26 6.40
CA GLY A 614 23.86 -4.24 7.33
C GLY A 614 23.95 -2.81 6.79
N LYS A 615 23.45 -2.55 5.57
CA LYS A 615 23.43 -1.22 4.95
C LYS A 615 22.01 -0.74 4.72
N LYS A 616 21.75 0.56 4.85
CA LYS A 616 20.48 1.17 4.46
C LYS A 616 20.25 1.00 2.96
N ALA A 617 19.10 0.46 2.57
CA ALA A 617 18.76 0.16 1.19
C ALA A 617 17.24 0.27 0.96
N PRO A 618 16.79 0.66 -0.24
CA PRO A 618 15.37 0.66 -0.56
C PRO A 618 14.81 -0.75 -0.73
N ALA A 619 13.48 -0.87 -0.70
CA ALA A 619 12.77 -2.09 -1.06
C ALA A 619 13.07 -2.51 -2.51
N GLY A 620 13.12 -3.81 -2.76
CA GLY A 620 13.56 -4.39 -4.02
C GLY A 620 15.07 -4.46 -4.16
N SER A 621 15.59 -4.69 -5.38
CA SER A 621 17.01 -4.80 -5.65
C SER A 621 17.60 -6.18 -5.34
N PHE A 622 18.94 -6.25 -5.42
CA PHE A 622 19.72 -7.46 -5.14
C PHE A 622 19.62 -7.87 -3.67
N MET A 623 19.44 -9.16 -3.41
CA MET A 623 19.32 -9.74 -2.06
C MET A 623 18.11 -9.24 -1.25
N GLU A 624 17.00 -8.88 -1.91
CA GLU A 624 15.76 -8.57 -1.22
C GLU A 624 15.12 -9.86 -0.65
N ASN A 625 14.74 -9.83 0.63
CA ASN A 625 14.17 -10.98 1.32
C ASN A 625 12.78 -10.72 1.95
N ASP A 626 12.32 -9.47 1.95
CA ASP A 626 11.00 -9.07 2.47
C ASP A 626 10.54 -7.76 1.84
N ILE A 627 10.14 -7.80 0.56
CA ILE A 627 9.78 -6.62 -0.24
C ILE A 627 8.69 -5.76 0.44
N HIS A 628 7.77 -6.37 1.19
CA HIS A 628 6.68 -5.68 1.87
C HIS A 628 7.01 -5.28 3.32
N GLY A 629 8.17 -5.66 3.86
CA GLY A 629 8.53 -5.43 5.26
C GLY A 629 7.59 -6.14 6.25
N SER A 630 6.98 -7.26 5.85
CA SER A 630 5.89 -7.90 6.61
C SER A 630 6.36 -8.78 7.77
N GLN A 631 7.64 -9.16 7.81
CA GLN A 631 8.22 -10.05 8.82
C GLN A 631 9.26 -9.36 9.73
N GLN A 632 9.37 -8.05 9.69
CA GLN A 632 10.38 -7.31 10.44
C GLN A 632 10.02 -7.09 11.92
N HIS A 633 8.79 -7.42 12.32
CA HIS A 633 8.31 -7.33 13.70
C HIS A 633 8.76 -8.48 14.60
N LEU A 634 9.35 -9.55 14.05
CA LEU A 634 9.64 -10.78 14.79
C LEU A 634 10.58 -10.57 15.99
N GLY A 635 11.53 -9.64 15.91
CA GLY A 635 12.38 -9.28 17.03
C GLY A 635 11.60 -8.75 18.23
N LEU A 636 10.59 -7.91 17.98
CA LEU A 636 9.70 -7.42 19.04
C LEU A 636 8.71 -8.50 19.52
N SER A 637 8.30 -9.43 18.67
CA SER A 637 7.34 -10.46 19.04
C SER A 637 7.86 -11.36 20.18
N THR A 638 9.15 -11.62 20.17
CA THR A 638 9.85 -12.45 21.16
C THR A 638 10.39 -11.65 22.36
N LEU A 639 10.16 -10.34 22.40
CA LEU A 639 10.62 -9.50 23.53
C LEU A 639 9.96 -9.96 24.83
N GLY A 640 10.79 -10.39 25.77
CA GLY A 640 10.35 -10.90 27.08
C GLY A 640 9.70 -9.83 27.95
N LEU A 641 8.56 -10.16 28.57
CA LEU A 641 7.88 -9.28 29.50
C LEU A 641 8.62 -9.15 30.82
N ILE A 642 8.70 -7.94 31.35
CA ILE A 642 9.11 -7.68 32.74
C ILE A 642 8.07 -8.25 33.72
N SER A 643 8.49 -8.56 34.94
CA SER A 643 7.63 -9.21 35.94
C SER A 643 6.30 -8.47 36.19
N ALA A 644 6.31 -7.14 36.14
CA ALA A 644 5.12 -6.31 36.32
C ALA A 644 4.03 -6.52 35.24
N LEU A 645 4.39 -7.00 34.05
CA LEU A 645 3.46 -7.21 32.92
C LEU A 645 3.01 -8.67 32.78
N ARG A 646 3.65 -9.62 33.48
CA ARG A 646 3.30 -11.05 33.39
C ARG A 646 1.98 -11.40 34.10
N GLY A 647 1.39 -10.46 34.80
CA GLY A 647 0.09 -10.62 35.47
C GLY A 647 -1.10 -10.11 34.67
N LEU A 648 -0.85 -9.61 33.45
CA LEU A 648 -1.88 -9.16 32.51
C LEU A 648 -2.44 -10.37 31.74
#